data_e5ed18cf736791e856247269b3f799fb
#
_entry.id   e5ed18cf736791e856247269b3f799fb
#
_cell.length_a   1.000
_cell.length_b   1.000
_cell.length_c   1.000
_cell.angle_alpha   90.00
_cell.angle_beta   90.00
_cell.angle_gamma   90.00
#
_symmetry.space_group_name_H-M   'P 1'
#
loop_
_entity.id
_entity.type
_entity.pdbx_description
1 polymer ?
#
loop_
_entity_poly.entity_id
_entity_poly.type
_entity_poly.pdbx_seq_one_letter_code
_entity_poly.pdbx_strand_id
1 'polypeptide(L)'
;MATPYNHKAIEKKWRENWEKNPVNVKSDENGKREKYYCLDMFPYPSGNGLHVGHWRGYVISDVWSRYKLLQKYYIVHPMGWDAFGLPAENYAIKMGVHPAVSTAENVKNIKRQINEIAALYDWDMEVNTTDPEFYKWTQWIFVKMFKEGLAYEKEFPINWCPSCKTGLANEEVVNGKCERCGTEVTKKNLRQWMLRITKYAERLLADLDKLDWPEKVKKMQAEWIGKSFGAEVDFPVEGRDEKITVYTTRPDTLHGATFMVLAPEHALAASLATDETREAVEKYIYDSSMKSNVDRLQDKEKTGVFTGSYAINPINGAKTPIWLSDYVLADYGTGAIMCVPAHDDRDFEFAKKFDIPIVQVIAKDGKEIENMTEAYTEASGTMINSGEWNGMESAVLKKEAPHIIEERGIGKATVNYKLRDWVFSRQRYWGEPIPIVHCPDCGAVPVPEEQLPLTLPEVDSYEPTGTGESPLAGIESWVNTTCPVCGKPAKRETNTMPQWAGSSWYFLRYVDNHNSEALVSKEKADEMLPVDMYIGGVEHAVLHLLYSRFYTKFLYDIGVVDFDEPFKKLFNQGMITGKNGIKMSKSKGNVVSPDDLVRDYGCDSLRMYELFVGPPELDAEWDDRGIDGVYRFLNRVWNLVMDNKDADVKATKEMIKIRNKMVYDITTRLESFSLNTVISGFMEYNNKLIDIAKKEGGVDKETLSTFAVLLAPFAPHMAEELWQQLGHEGTVFNAGWPTYDEDAMKDDEIEVAVQINGKTRAVVTVPADVSKDDAIKAGKEAVADKLTGTIVKEIYVPGRIINIVQK
;
A
#
# COMPACT_ATOMS: atom_id res chain seq x y z
N MET A 1 -11.74 6.52 -50.32
CA MET A 1 -12.13 6.09 -48.97
C MET A 1 -10.85 5.71 -48.26
N ALA A 2 -10.62 6.25 -47.06
CA ALA A 2 -9.46 5.88 -46.25
C ALA A 2 -9.44 4.38 -45.95
N THR A 3 -8.25 3.78 -45.83
CA THR A 3 -8.12 2.38 -45.44
C THR A 3 -8.72 2.21 -44.03
N PRO A 4 -9.59 1.21 -43.82
CA PRO A 4 -10.18 0.99 -42.49
C PRO A 4 -9.13 0.72 -41.42
N TYR A 5 -9.38 1.15 -40.17
CA TYR A 5 -8.53 0.81 -39.05
C TYR A 5 -8.49 -0.70 -38.81
N ASN A 6 -7.30 -1.26 -38.85
CA ASN A 6 -7.05 -2.69 -38.65
C ASN A 6 -6.06 -2.88 -37.49
N HIS A 7 -6.59 -2.92 -36.27
CA HIS A 7 -5.78 -3.07 -35.05
C HIS A 7 -4.83 -4.29 -35.12
N LYS A 8 -5.31 -5.44 -35.61
CA LYS A 8 -4.50 -6.67 -35.68
C LYS A 8 -3.23 -6.51 -36.53
N ALA A 9 -3.37 -5.88 -37.70
CA ALA A 9 -2.24 -5.67 -38.58
C ALA A 9 -1.26 -4.61 -38.02
N ILE A 10 -1.80 -3.54 -37.45
CA ILE A 10 -1.02 -2.42 -36.88
C ILE A 10 -0.27 -2.89 -35.64
N GLU A 11 -0.92 -3.54 -34.70
CA GLU A 11 -0.31 -4.04 -33.47
C GLU A 11 0.80 -5.06 -33.76
N LYS A 12 0.55 -6.00 -34.67
CA LYS A 12 1.56 -6.98 -35.10
C LYS A 12 2.79 -6.27 -35.67
N LYS A 13 2.57 -5.33 -36.63
CA LYS A 13 3.64 -4.57 -37.26
C LYS A 13 4.54 -3.86 -36.26
N TRP A 14 3.94 -3.16 -35.29
CA TRP A 14 4.72 -2.34 -34.35
C TRP A 14 5.39 -3.17 -33.26
N ARG A 15 4.81 -4.27 -32.82
CA ARG A 15 5.48 -5.23 -31.92
C ARG A 15 6.73 -5.80 -32.57
N GLU A 16 6.63 -6.28 -33.83
CA GLU A 16 7.79 -6.78 -34.60
C GLU A 16 8.85 -5.69 -34.85
N ASN A 17 8.41 -4.41 -34.95
CA ASN A 17 9.33 -3.28 -35.08
C ASN A 17 10.07 -2.99 -33.77
N TRP A 18 9.39 -2.92 -32.63
CA TRP A 18 10.00 -2.64 -31.33
C TRP A 18 10.97 -3.72 -30.86
N GLU A 19 10.74 -4.98 -31.24
CA GLU A 19 11.68 -6.07 -30.98
C GLU A 19 13.02 -5.82 -31.67
N LYS A 20 13.02 -5.25 -32.89
CA LYS A 20 14.22 -4.96 -33.69
C LYS A 20 14.83 -3.60 -33.38
N ASN A 21 14.00 -2.64 -33.01
CA ASN A 21 14.34 -1.25 -32.79
C ASN A 21 13.76 -0.78 -31.45
N PRO A 22 14.37 -1.10 -30.30
CA PRO A 22 13.90 -0.71 -29.00
C PRO A 22 13.77 0.81 -28.87
N VAL A 23 12.65 1.28 -28.34
CA VAL A 23 12.37 2.73 -28.18
C VAL A 23 13.02 3.31 -26.91
N ASN A 24 13.33 2.48 -25.94
CA ASN A 24 13.93 2.88 -24.66
C ASN A 24 15.47 2.71 -24.74
N VAL A 25 16.19 3.79 -24.87
CA VAL A 25 17.66 3.79 -25.04
C VAL A 25 18.36 4.56 -23.93
N LYS A 26 19.52 4.05 -23.46
CA LYS A 26 20.30 4.66 -22.35
C LYS A 26 20.99 5.97 -22.76
N SER A 27 21.24 6.13 -24.05
CA SER A 27 21.88 7.33 -24.60
C SER A 27 21.39 7.60 -26.00
N ASP A 28 21.38 8.84 -26.39
CA ASP A 28 21.07 9.33 -27.74
C ASP A 28 22.14 10.35 -28.20
N GLU A 29 21.86 11.09 -29.26
CA GLU A 29 22.76 12.11 -29.80
C GLU A 29 23.08 13.25 -28.83
N ASN A 30 22.21 13.45 -27.80
CA ASN A 30 22.36 14.47 -26.76
C ASN A 30 23.13 13.95 -25.52
N GLY A 31 23.53 12.67 -25.51
CA GLY A 31 24.31 12.06 -24.46
C GLY A 31 23.54 11.00 -23.64
N LYS A 32 24.02 10.74 -22.43
CA LYS A 32 23.41 9.77 -21.52
C LYS A 32 22.12 10.36 -20.94
N ARG A 33 21.02 9.60 -21.07
CA ARG A 33 19.72 9.96 -20.47
C ARG A 33 19.72 9.71 -18.96
N GLU A 34 19.05 10.57 -18.21
CA GLU A 34 18.76 10.35 -16.81
C GLU A 34 17.80 9.15 -16.65
N LYS A 35 18.01 8.32 -15.64
CA LYS A 35 17.14 7.17 -15.40
C LYS A 35 15.82 7.60 -14.76
N TYR A 36 14.75 6.88 -15.05
CA TYR A 36 13.50 6.91 -14.32
C TYR A 36 13.04 5.48 -14.04
N TYR A 37 13.03 5.08 -12.77
CA TYR A 37 12.65 3.74 -12.36
C TYR A 37 11.17 3.70 -11.99
N CYS A 38 10.36 3.13 -12.85
CA CYS A 38 8.95 2.83 -12.63
C CYS A 38 8.80 1.35 -12.31
N LEU A 39 8.19 1.02 -11.18
CA LEU A 39 8.07 -0.34 -10.69
C LEU A 39 6.61 -0.72 -10.50
N ASP A 40 6.25 -1.91 -10.97
CA ASP A 40 5.00 -2.61 -10.64
C ASP A 40 5.23 -3.64 -9.54
N MET A 41 4.18 -3.92 -8.76
CA MET A 41 4.18 -5.11 -7.92
C MET A 41 4.11 -6.34 -8.83
N PHE A 42 5.14 -7.19 -8.76
CA PHE A 42 5.22 -8.38 -9.60
C PHE A 42 4.15 -9.42 -9.22
N PRO A 43 3.62 -10.17 -10.20
CA PRO A 43 2.50 -11.07 -9.99
C PRO A 43 2.90 -12.36 -9.28
N TYR A 44 1.94 -12.95 -8.55
CA TYR A 44 2.01 -14.33 -8.10
C TYR A 44 1.61 -15.26 -9.25
N PRO A 45 2.47 -16.20 -9.70
CA PRO A 45 2.13 -17.14 -10.75
C PRO A 45 1.27 -18.30 -10.22
N SER A 46 0.15 -17.97 -9.57
CA SER A 46 -0.76 -18.89 -8.89
C SER A 46 -2.11 -18.98 -9.63
N GLY A 47 -2.14 -19.73 -10.73
CA GLY A 47 -3.36 -19.97 -11.49
C GLY A 47 -3.24 -19.62 -12.99
N ASN A 48 -4.33 -19.87 -13.76
CA ASN A 48 -4.32 -19.92 -15.22
C ASN A 48 -4.26 -18.55 -15.93
N GLY A 49 -3.51 -17.56 -15.44
CA GLY A 49 -3.30 -16.29 -16.12
C GLY A 49 -3.93 -15.08 -15.42
N LEU A 50 -3.78 -13.92 -16.04
CA LEU A 50 -4.27 -12.63 -15.57
C LEU A 50 -5.75 -12.42 -15.95
N HIS A 51 -6.40 -11.52 -15.25
CA HIS A 51 -7.68 -10.93 -15.63
C HIS A 51 -7.55 -9.41 -15.77
N VAL A 52 -8.55 -8.74 -16.34
CA VAL A 52 -8.54 -7.29 -16.60
C VAL A 52 -8.13 -6.46 -15.35
N GLY A 53 -8.55 -6.86 -14.15
CA GLY A 53 -8.14 -6.14 -12.93
C GLY A 53 -6.64 -6.12 -12.64
N HIS A 54 -5.86 -7.06 -13.15
CA HIS A 54 -4.40 -7.01 -13.09
C HIS A 54 -3.82 -6.01 -14.11
N TRP A 55 -4.46 -5.91 -15.29
CA TRP A 55 -3.99 -5.04 -16.36
C TRP A 55 -4.00 -3.57 -15.97
N ARG A 56 -4.93 -3.15 -15.12
CA ARG A 56 -5.06 -1.74 -14.73
C ARG A 56 -3.76 -1.15 -14.18
N GLY A 57 -3.13 -1.82 -13.21
CA GLY A 57 -1.85 -1.38 -12.64
C GLY A 57 -0.76 -1.29 -13.69
N TYR A 58 -0.59 -2.36 -14.47
CA TYR A 58 0.44 -2.48 -15.51
C TYR A 58 0.25 -1.47 -16.65
N VAL A 59 -0.98 -1.12 -16.99
CA VAL A 59 -1.26 -0.07 -17.98
C VAL A 59 -0.94 1.31 -17.42
N ILE A 60 -1.28 1.59 -16.16
CA ILE A 60 -0.96 2.86 -15.50
C ILE A 60 0.56 3.08 -15.46
N SER A 61 1.32 2.07 -15.05
CA SER A 61 2.79 2.17 -14.98
C SER A 61 3.43 2.37 -16.34
N ASP A 62 2.92 1.68 -17.37
CA ASP A 62 3.43 1.83 -18.73
C ASP A 62 3.09 3.20 -19.33
N VAL A 63 1.89 3.72 -19.10
CA VAL A 63 1.52 5.08 -19.53
C VAL A 63 2.45 6.11 -18.91
N TRP A 64 2.70 6.00 -17.61
CA TRP A 64 3.63 6.87 -16.90
C TRP A 64 5.07 6.73 -17.43
N SER A 65 5.51 5.50 -17.65
CA SER A 65 6.83 5.19 -18.20
C SER A 65 7.00 5.79 -19.61
N ARG A 66 6.02 5.66 -20.48
CA ARG A 66 6.06 6.23 -21.84
C ARG A 66 6.01 7.76 -21.83
N TYR A 67 5.27 8.35 -20.89
CA TYR A 67 5.30 9.80 -20.66
C TYR A 67 6.71 10.26 -20.27
N LYS A 68 7.37 9.57 -19.34
CA LYS A 68 8.76 9.85 -18.95
C LYS A 68 9.75 9.60 -20.08
N LEU A 69 9.53 8.59 -20.90
CA LEU A 69 10.32 8.32 -22.10
C LEU A 69 10.26 9.51 -23.09
N LEU A 70 9.07 10.06 -23.32
CA LEU A 70 8.86 11.27 -24.13
C LEU A 70 9.48 12.53 -23.49
N GLN A 71 9.69 12.53 -22.18
CA GLN A 71 10.47 13.55 -21.47
C GLN A 71 11.99 13.28 -21.52
N LYS A 72 12.44 12.32 -22.34
CA LYS A 72 13.85 11.97 -22.56
C LYS A 72 14.54 11.25 -21.42
N TYR A 73 13.79 10.63 -20.50
CA TYR A 73 14.38 9.70 -19.53
C TYR A 73 14.71 8.34 -20.18
N TYR A 74 15.70 7.64 -19.61
CA TYR A 74 15.87 6.21 -19.77
C TYR A 74 15.01 5.49 -18.74
N ILE A 75 14.12 4.64 -19.18
CA ILE A 75 13.14 3.97 -18.32
C ILE A 75 13.69 2.65 -17.81
N VAL A 76 13.73 2.49 -16.49
CA VAL A 76 13.93 1.21 -15.82
C VAL A 76 12.54 0.68 -15.46
N HIS A 77 12.04 -0.31 -16.20
CA HIS A 77 10.71 -0.89 -16.05
C HIS A 77 10.81 -2.42 -16.11
N PRO A 78 11.27 -3.06 -15.02
CA PRO A 78 11.45 -4.50 -14.98
C PRO A 78 10.14 -5.24 -14.66
N MET A 79 10.14 -6.54 -14.93
CA MET A 79 9.08 -7.47 -14.55
C MET A 79 9.67 -8.79 -14.07
N GLY A 80 8.97 -9.48 -13.16
CA GLY A 80 9.42 -10.75 -12.61
C GLY A 80 8.29 -11.50 -11.92
N TRP A 81 8.66 -12.48 -11.05
CA TRP A 81 7.73 -13.46 -10.53
C TRP A 81 7.92 -13.64 -9.02
N ASP A 82 6.88 -13.35 -8.24
CA ASP A 82 6.79 -13.73 -6.85
C ASP A 82 6.25 -15.17 -6.76
N ALA A 83 7.14 -16.13 -6.94
CA ALA A 83 6.79 -17.50 -7.30
C ALA A 83 6.85 -18.49 -6.11
N PHE A 84 7.41 -18.10 -4.97
CA PHE A 84 7.36 -18.85 -3.73
C PHE A 84 6.10 -18.60 -2.89
N GLY A 85 5.87 -19.38 -1.88
CA GLY A 85 4.88 -19.19 -0.86
C GLY A 85 3.52 -19.86 -1.10
N LEU A 86 2.60 -19.58 -0.20
CA LEU A 86 1.29 -20.23 -0.13
C LEU A 86 0.45 -20.17 -1.40
N PRO A 87 0.40 -19.06 -2.15
CA PRO A 87 -0.43 -19.01 -3.35
C PRO A 87 -0.05 -20.04 -4.39
N ALA A 88 1.24 -20.17 -4.70
CA ALA A 88 1.76 -21.13 -5.67
C ALA A 88 1.63 -22.56 -5.16
N GLU A 89 1.99 -22.82 -3.90
CA GLU A 89 1.92 -24.15 -3.31
C GLU A 89 0.50 -24.69 -3.20
N ASN A 90 -0.45 -23.88 -2.72
CA ASN A 90 -1.86 -24.27 -2.63
C ASN A 90 -2.47 -24.55 -4.01
N TYR A 91 -2.08 -23.78 -5.03
CA TYR A 91 -2.49 -24.05 -6.41
C TYR A 91 -1.94 -25.39 -6.91
N ALA A 92 -0.66 -25.67 -6.66
CA ALA A 92 0.00 -26.93 -7.05
C ALA A 92 -0.65 -28.14 -6.36
N ILE A 93 -0.93 -28.07 -5.06
CA ILE A 93 -1.67 -29.11 -4.31
C ILE A 93 -3.02 -29.36 -4.94
N LYS A 94 -3.79 -28.30 -5.26
CA LYS A 94 -5.10 -28.44 -5.91
C LYS A 94 -5.00 -29.11 -7.27
N MET A 95 -3.92 -28.88 -8.01
CA MET A 95 -3.69 -29.45 -9.35
C MET A 95 -3.04 -30.84 -9.30
N GLY A 96 -2.58 -31.31 -8.12
CA GLY A 96 -1.88 -32.58 -7.95
C GLY A 96 -0.52 -32.65 -8.67
N VAL A 97 0.19 -31.52 -8.76
CA VAL A 97 1.50 -31.40 -9.41
C VAL A 97 2.52 -30.76 -8.50
N HIS A 98 3.81 -30.94 -8.81
CA HIS A 98 4.88 -30.26 -8.05
C HIS A 98 4.82 -28.73 -8.26
N PRO A 99 5.04 -27.88 -7.22
CA PRO A 99 4.93 -26.42 -7.33
C PRO A 99 5.88 -25.81 -8.37
N ALA A 100 7.08 -26.37 -8.55
CA ALA A 100 8.01 -25.91 -9.57
C ALA A 100 7.43 -26.05 -11.00
N VAL A 101 6.71 -27.15 -11.27
CA VAL A 101 6.09 -27.41 -12.58
C VAL A 101 4.95 -26.44 -12.84
N SER A 102 3.99 -26.36 -11.91
CA SER A 102 2.84 -25.46 -12.06
C SER A 102 3.24 -23.99 -12.11
N THR A 103 4.26 -23.60 -11.35
CA THR A 103 4.80 -22.24 -11.36
C THR A 103 5.42 -21.91 -12.72
N ALA A 104 6.25 -22.80 -13.28
CA ALA A 104 6.87 -22.58 -14.59
C ALA A 104 5.84 -22.44 -15.73
N GLU A 105 4.79 -23.27 -15.72
CA GLU A 105 3.70 -23.17 -16.69
C GLU A 105 2.90 -21.86 -16.54
N ASN A 106 2.59 -21.47 -15.30
CA ASN A 106 1.87 -20.25 -15.01
C ASN A 106 2.70 -19.02 -15.43
N VAL A 107 3.99 -18.99 -15.11
CA VAL A 107 4.93 -17.92 -15.53
C VAL A 107 4.91 -17.77 -17.07
N LYS A 108 5.02 -18.88 -17.81
CA LYS A 108 4.98 -18.84 -19.27
C LYS A 108 3.69 -18.22 -19.81
N ASN A 109 2.53 -18.61 -19.27
CA ASN A 109 1.24 -18.07 -19.70
C ASN A 109 1.07 -16.60 -19.32
N ILE A 110 1.41 -16.23 -18.08
CA ILE A 110 1.28 -14.86 -17.60
C ILE A 110 2.24 -13.93 -18.35
N LYS A 111 3.48 -14.37 -18.62
CA LYS A 111 4.44 -13.60 -19.44
C LYS A 111 3.90 -13.32 -20.85
N ARG A 112 3.25 -14.31 -21.46
CA ARG A 112 2.56 -14.10 -22.75
C ARG A 112 1.50 -13.02 -22.63
N GLN A 113 0.63 -13.07 -21.60
CA GLN A 113 -0.42 -12.08 -21.38
C GLN A 113 0.13 -10.69 -21.05
N ILE A 114 1.21 -10.59 -20.29
CA ILE A 114 1.89 -9.31 -20.02
C ILE A 114 2.46 -8.73 -21.32
N ASN A 115 3.02 -9.56 -22.19
CA ASN A 115 3.49 -9.10 -23.49
C ASN A 115 2.34 -8.56 -24.37
N GLU A 116 1.09 -9.05 -24.19
CA GLU A 116 -0.07 -8.50 -24.87
C GLU A 116 -0.40 -7.07 -24.45
N ILE A 117 0.01 -6.62 -23.23
CA ILE A 117 -0.14 -5.23 -22.80
C ILE A 117 0.71 -4.27 -23.65
N ALA A 118 1.76 -4.79 -24.27
CA ALA A 118 2.77 -4.02 -25.00
C ALA A 118 3.47 -2.96 -24.13
N ALA A 119 3.64 -3.23 -22.84
CA ALA A 119 4.34 -2.36 -21.91
C ALA A 119 5.86 -2.36 -22.17
N LEU A 120 6.54 -1.29 -21.76
CA LEU A 120 7.99 -1.09 -21.91
C LEU A 120 8.80 -1.95 -20.92
N TYR A 121 8.38 -3.19 -20.66
CA TYR A 121 9.12 -4.06 -19.75
C TYR A 121 10.48 -4.47 -20.35
N ASP A 122 11.50 -4.32 -19.53
CA ASP A 122 12.85 -4.83 -19.84
C ASP A 122 12.99 -6.25 -19.30
N TRP A 123 12.80 -7.24 -20.16
CA TRP A 123 12.89 -8.65 -19.82
C TRP A 123 14.32 -9.14 -19.54
N ASP A 124 15.36 -8.37 -19.90
CA ASP A 124 16.74 -8.68 -19.51
C ASP A 124 16.95 -8.49 -18.00
N MET A 125 16.09 -7.71 -17.37
CA MET A 125 16.05 -7.52 -15.92
C MET A 125 15.14 -8.51 -15.18
N GLU A 126 14.58 -9.52 -15.85
CA GLU A 126 13.65 -10.48 -15.26
C GLU A 126 14.24 -11.18 -14.03
N VAL A 127 13.45 -11.31 -12.96
CA VAL A 127 13.79 -12.10 -11.77
C VAL A 127 12.66 -13.06 -11.42
N ASN A 128 13.04 -14.18 -10.78
CA ASN A 128 12.09 -15.16 -10.23
C ASN A 128 12.54 -15.50 -8.80
N THR A 129 11.68 -15.33 -7.84
CA THR A 129 12.01 -15.57 -6.43
C THR A 129 12.35 -17.04 -6.14
N THR A 130 11.96 -17.98 -7.01
CA THR A 130 12.31 -19.40 -6.91
C THR A 130 13.62 -19.77 -7.56
N ASP A 131 14.29 -18.83 -8.24
CA ASP A 131 15.61 -19.03 -8.79
C ASP A 131 16.66 -19.09 -7.67
N PRO A 132 17.49 -20.13 -7.57
CA PRO A 132 18.57 -20.21 -6.59
C PRO A 132 19.51 -19.01 -6.62
N GLU A 133 19.79 -18.43 -7.78
CA GLU A 133 20.62 -17.23 -7.92
C GLU A 133 19.93 -15.97 -7.38
N PHE A 134 18.60 -15.97 -7.27
CA PHE A 134 17.84 -14.92 -6.58
C PHE A 134 17.79 -15.17 -5.08
N TYR A 135 17.25 -16.31 -4.62
CA TYR A 135 17.02 -16.53 -3.20
C TYR A 135 18.29 -16.79 -2.38
N LYS A 136 19.43 -17.05 -3.01
CA LYS A 136 20.74 -16.98 -2.38
C LYS A 136 20.88 -15.66 -1.59
N TRP A 137 20.42 -14.56 -2.17
CA TRP A 137 20.55 -13.24 -1.56
C TRP A 137 19.47 -12.97 -0.51
N THR A 138 18.28 -13.56 -0.63
CA THR A 138 17.28 -13.56 0.45
C THR A 138 17.85 -14.29 1.68
N GLN A 139 18.50 -15.42 1.47
CA GLN A 139 19.18 -16.17 2.55
C GLN A 139 20.36 -15.39 3.12
N TRP A 140 21.13 -14.70 2.28
CA TRP A 140 22.23 -13.86 2.71
C TRP A 140 21.76 -12.72 3.61
N ILE A 141 20.66 -12.04 3.26
CA ILE A 141 20.04 -11.00 4.10
C ILE A 141 19.67 -11.58 5.46
N PHE A 142 19.04 -12.75 5.48
CA PHE A 142 18.67 -13.42 6.74
C PHE A 142 19.91 -13.73 7.60
N VAL A 143 21.00 -14.23 7.01
CA VAL A 143 22.26 -14.50 7.73
C VAL A 143 22.83 -13.20 8.32
N LYS A 144 22.80 -12.10 7.57
CA LYS A 144 23.24 -10.79 8.09
C LYS A 144 22.35 -10.32 9.24
N MET A 145 21.02 -10.44 9.11
CA MET A 145 20.10 -10.11 10.20
C MET A 145 20.30 -10.97 11.43
N PHE A 146 20.63 -12.26 11.25
CA PHE A 146 20.96 -13.16 12.35
C PHE A 146 22.25 -12.72 13.08
N LYS A 147 23.32 -12.43 12.34
CA LYS A 147 24.58 -11.94 12.89
C LYS A 147 24.43 -10.61 13.66
N GLU A 148 23.53 -9.73 13.23
CA GLU A 148 23.20 -8.45 13.90
C GLU A 148 22.16 -8.64 15.04
N GLY A 149 21.73 -9.87 15.35
CA GLY A 149 20.76 -10.14 16.39
C GLY A 149 19.34 -9.65 16.08
N LEU A 150 19.03 -9.38 14.80
CA LEU A 150 17.70 -9.03 14.34
C LEU A 150 16.84 -10.27 14.09
N ALA A 151 17.40 -11.36 13.62
CA ALA A 151 16.73 -12.65 13.51
C ALA A 151 17.00 -13.50 14.76
N TYR A 152 15.95 -14.06 15.35
CA TYR A 152 16.02 -14.88 16.56
C TYR A 152 14.88 -15.89 16.63
N GLU A 153 15.05 -16.94 17.42
CA GLU A 153 14.01 -17.94 17.69
C GLU A 153 13.27 -17.63 18.98
N LYS A 154 11.97 -17.91 18.97
CA LYS A 154 11.13 -17.85 20.16
C LYS A 154 9.99 -18.86 20.04
N GLU A 155 9.71 -19.56 21.16
CA GLU A 155 8.51 -20.38 21.28
C GLU A 155 7.42 -19.57 21.97
N PHE A 156 6.25 -19.46 21.32
CA PHE A 156 5.11 -18.72 21.87
C PHE A 156 3.84 -19.01 21.04
N PRO A 157 2.64 -18.63 21.55
CA PRO A 157 1.40 -18.76 20.80
C PRO A 157 1.38 -17.82 19.60
N ILE A 158 1.41 -18.36 18.38
CA ILE A 158 1.29 -17.61 17.13
C ILE A 158 -0.10 -17.76 16.53
N ASN A 159 -0.43 -16.86 15.59
CA ASN A 159 -1.59 -17.05 14.74
C ASN A 159 -1.39 -18.27 13.84
N TRP A 160 -2.35 -19.18 13.85
CA TRP A 160 -2.32 -20.43 13.09
C TRP A 160 -3.52 -20.52 12.16
N CYS A 161 -3.30 -20.75 10.88
CA CYS A 161 -4.36 -21.06 9.95
C CYS A 161 -4.57 -22.58 9.84
N PRO A 162 -5.69 -23.13 10.32
CA PRO A 162 -5.91 -24.59 10.28
C PRO A 162 -6.14 -25.12 8.86
N SER A 163 -6.60 -24.28 7.93
CA SER A 163 -6.77 -24.64 6.52
C SER A 163 -5.44 -24.62 5.77
N CYS A 164 -4.65 -23.54 5.90
CA CYS A 164 -3.32 -23.46 5.29
C CYS A 164 -2.27 -24.29 6.05
N LYS A 165 -2.58 -24.75 7.26
CA LYS A 165 -1.69 -25.54 8.14
C LYS A 165 -0.33 -24.88 8.36
N THR A 166 -0.32 -23.60 8.66
CA THR A 166 0.91 -22.81 8.87
C THR A 166 0.67 -21.65 9.84
N GLY A 167 1.77 -21.19 10.45
CA GLY A 167 1.79 -19.94 11.22
C GLY A 167 1.64 -18.70 10.32
N LEU A 168 1.03 -17.66 10.87
CA LEU A 168 0.81 -16.39 10.22
C LEU A 168 1.40 -15.25 11.05
N ALA A 169 1.95 -14.25 10.37
CA ALA A 169 2.25 -12.96 10.99
C ALA A 169 0.96 -12.21 11.36
N ASN A 170 1.05 -11.22 12.24
CA ASN A 170 -0.13 -10.46 12.64
C ASN A 170 -0.73 -9.71 11.45
N GLU A 171 0.11 -9.25 10.55
CA GLU A 171 -0.23 -8.52 9.32
C GLU A 171 -1.03 -9.38 8.32
N GLU A 172 -0.90 -10.71 8.40
CA GLU A 172 -1.60 -11.68 7.54
C GLU A 172 -2.97 -12.11 8.10
N VAL A 173 -3.40 -11.49 9.21
CA VAL A 173 -4.70 -11.76 9.83
C VAL A 173 -5.60 -10.53 9.71
N VAL A 174 -6.69 -10.67 8.96
CA VAL A 174 -7.66 -9.61 8.71
C VAL A 174 -9.00 -9.99 9.32
N ASN A 175 -9.48 -9.21 10.30
CA ASN A 175 -10.74 -9.47 11.01
C ASN A 175 -10.82 -10.90 11.59
N GLY A 176 -9.72 -11.39 12.21
CA GLY A 176 -9.64 -12.73 12.79
C GLY A 176 -9.54 -13.88 11.78
N LYS A 177 -9.37 -13.58 10.49
CA LYS A 177 -9.31 -14.56 9.41
C LYS A 177 -7.99 -14.50 8.67
N CYS A 178 -7.56 -15.64 8.16
CA CYS A 178 -6.41 -15.73 7.27
C CYS A 178 -6.66 -14.92 5.99
N GLU A 179 -5.79 -13.98 5.69
CA GLU A 179 -5.87 -13.12 4.49
C GLU A 179 -5.96 -13.94 3.19
N ARG A 180 -5.32 -15.11 3.17
CA ARG A 180 -5.22 -15.97 1.97
C ARG A 180 -6.46 -16.81 1.71
N CYS A 181 -6.94 -17.53 2.73
CA CYS A 181 -8.02 -18.51 2.53
C CYS A 181 -9.35 -18.13 3.21
N GLY A 182 -9.37 -17.05 4.01
CA GLY A 182 -10.55 -16.59 4.72
C GLY A 182 -10.98 -17.45 5.91
N THR A 183 -10.21 -18.49 6.27
CA THR A 183 -10.49 -19.36 7.41
C THR A 183 -10.19 -18.63 8.71
N GLU A 184 -11.01 -18.86 9.74
CA GLU A 184 -10.76 -18.34 11.08
C GLU A 184 -9.43 -18.82 11.64
N VAL A 185 -8.67 -17.88 12.20
CA VAL A 185 -7.33 -18.13 12.72
C VAL A 185 -7.43 -18.55 14.18
N THR A 186 -6.66 -19.56 14.56
CA THR A 186 -6.52 -20.04 15.93
C THR A 186 -5.15 -19.69 16.51
N LYS A 187 -4.89 -20.01 17.77
CA LYS A 187 -3.55 -19.91 18.37
C LYS A 187 -2.91 -21.29 18.46
N LYS A 188 -1.61 -21.36 18.19
CA LYS A 188 -0.82 -22.56 18.33
C LYS A 188 0.57 -22.20 18.88
N ASN A 189 1.00 -22.91 19.91
CA ASN A 189 2.33 -22.72 20.48
C ASN A 189 3.37 -23.40 19.60
N LEU A 190 4.24 -22.63 18.99
CA LEU A 190 5.28 -23.14 18.08
C LEU A 190 6.57 -22.34 18.24
N ARG A 191 7.70 -23.03 18.04
CA ARG A 191 9.01 -22.39 17.87
C ARG A 191 9.05 -21.68 16.51
N GLN A 192 9.33 -20.39 16.52
CA GLN A 192 9.29 -19.54 15.33
C GLN A 192 10.55 -18.68 15.22
N TRP A 193 11.01 -18.49 13.98
CA TRP A 193 11.92 -17.41 13.67
C TRP A 193 11.17 -16.09 13.64
N MET A 194 11.80 -15.09 14.23
CA MET A 194 11.28 -13.74 14.37
C MET A 194 12.28 -12.73 13.82
N LEU A 195 11.79 -11.69 13.15
CA LEU A 195 12.62 -10.54 12.81
C LEU A 195 12.23 -9.33 13.68
N ARG A 196 13.25 -8.69 14.29
CA ARG A 196 13.07 -7.54 15.21
C ARG A 196 12.77 -6.25 14.45
N ILE A 197 11.68 -6.23 13.67
CA ILE A 197 11.20 -5.02 13.00
C ILE A 197 10.92 -3.90 14.01
N THR A 198 10.60 -4.23 15.26
CA THR A 198 10.36 -3.27 16.33
C THR A 198 11.57 -2.39 16.64
N LYS A 199 12.80 -2.86 16.41
CA LYS A 199 14.01 -2.02 16.51
C LYS A 199 14.01 -0.84 15.52
N TYR A 200 13.24 -0.94 14.45
CA TYR A 200 13.11 0.08 13.41
C TYR A 200 11.83 0.91 13.55
N ALA A 201 10.97 0.63 14.54
CA ALA A 201 9.66 1.26 14.68
C ALA A 201 9.72 2.80 14.64
N GLU A 202 10.65 3.41 15.37
CA GLU A 202 10.81 4.88 15.39
C GLU A 202 11.22 5.43 14.02
N ARG A 203 12.21 4.81 13.36
CA ARG A 203 12.66 5.23 12.03
C ARG A 203 11.58 5.01 10.98
N LEU A 204 10.88 3.87 11.01
CA LEU A 204 9.76 3.58 10.12
C LEU A 204 8.63 4.60 10.27
N LEU A 205 8.38 5.08 11.48
CA LEU A 205 7.37 6.11 11.74
C LEU A 205 7.83 7.51 11.31
N ALA A 206 9.01 7.94 11.78
CA ALA A 206 9.54 9.28 11.53
C ALA A 206 9.79 9.55 10.04
N ASP A 207 10.26 8.54 9.31
CA ASP A 207 10.61 8.69 7.90
C ASP A 207 9.40 8.66 6.96
N LEU A 208 8.17 8.43 7.47
CA LEU A 208 6.94 8.58 6.66
C LEU A 208 6.80 10.00 6.10
N ASP A 209 7.29 11.01 6.80
CA ASP A 209 7.22 12.41 6.36
C ASP A 209 8.12 12.70 5.14
N LYS A 210 9.13 11.86 4.89
CA LYS A 210 10.03 11.97 3.73
C LYS A 210 9.39 11.45 2.44
N LEU A 211 8.29 10.69 2.52
CA LEU A 211 7.72 9.92 1.42
C LEU A 211 6.61 10.69 0.70
N ASP A 212 6.70 10.75 -0.65
CA ASP A 212 5.61 11.21 -1.51
C ASP A 212 4.61 10.06 -1.76
N TRP A 213 3.98 9.63 -0.66
CA TRP A 213 3.03 8.53 -0.65
C TRP A 213 1.63 9.02 -0.29
N PRO A 214 0.57 8.30 -0.71
CA PRO A 214 -0.80 8.64 -0.33
C PRO A 214 -0.96 8.72 1.19
N GLU A 215 -1.58 9.79 1.67
CA GLU A 215 -1.79 10.03 3.11
C GLU A 215 -2.51 8.87 3.80
N LYS A 216 -3.41 8.19 3.08
CA LYS A 216 -4.08 6.97 3.56
C LYS A 216 -3.08 5.88 3.94
N VAL A 217 -2.07 5.63 3.10
CA VAL A 217 -1.04 4.59 3.35
C VAL A 217 -0.14 4.99 4.51
N LYS A 218 0.31 6.26 4.54
CA LYS A 218 1.11 6.79 5.67
C LYS A 218 0.36 6.65 6.99
N LYS A 219 -0.92 7.01 7.01
CA LYS A 219 -1.77 6.85 8.19
C LYS A 219 -1.94 5.38 8.60
N MET A 220 -2.17 4.47 7.65
CA MET A 220 -2.27 3.03 7.93
C MET A 220 -0.97 2.50 8.58
N GLN A 221 0.20 2.87 8.07
CA GLN A 221 1.48 2.46 8.66
C GLN A 221 1.69 3.09 10.04
N ALA A 222 1.40 4.38 10.21
CA ALA A 222 1.52 5.06 11.49
C ALA A 222 0.63 4.43 12.57
N GLU A 223 -0.61 4.11 12.24
CA GLU A 223 -1.56 3.43 13.14
C GLU A 223 -1.15 2.00 13.45
N TRP A 224 -0.55 1.29 12.47
CA TRP A 224 -0.03 -0.06 12.65
C TRP A 224 1.20 -0.07 13.57
N ILE A 225 2.14 0.85 13.36
CA ILE A 225 3.30 1.05 14.24
C ILE A 225 2.81 1.47 15.63
N GLY A 226 1.84 2.37 15.68
CA GLY A 226 1.08 2.70 16.87
C GLY A 226 1.94 3.18 18.03
N LYS A 227 2.78 4.20 17.79
CA LYS A 227 3.58 4.84 18.83
C LYS A 227 2.69 5.46 19.89
N SER A 228 2.95 5.15 21.14
CA SER A 228 2.28 5.74 22.30
C SER A 228 3.31 6.17 23.33
N PHE A 229 3.05 7.32 23.95
CA PHE A 229 3.83 7.81 25.07
C PHE A 229 3.01 7.65 26.35
N GLY A 230 3.66 7.15 27.38
CA GLY A 230 3.02 6.91 28.67
C GLY A 230 4.05 6.62 29.74
N ALA A 231 3.65 5.83 30.73
CA ALA A 231 4.53 5.40 31.80
C ALA A 231 4.40 3.90 32.07
N GLU A 232 5.50 3.26 32.37
CA GLU A 232 5.49 2.03 33.15
C GLU A 232 5.42 2.42 34.63
N VAL A 233 4.53 1.82 35.37
CA VAL A 233 4.30 2.09 36.81
C VAL A 233 4.40 0.79 37.58
N ASP A 234 5.20 0.81 38.64
CA ASP A 234 5.48 -0.34 39.50
C ASP A 234 4.53 -0.34 40.69
N PHE A 235 3.67 -1.34 40.76
CA PHE A 235 2.78 -1.60 41.88
C PHE A 235 3.36 -2.68 42.78
N PRO A 236 3.87 -2.37 43.99
CA PRO A 236 4.31 -3.40 44.93
C PRO A 236 3.17 -4.33 45.31
N VAL A 237 3.41 -5.63 45.40
CA VAL A 237 2.43 -6.60 45.91
C VAL A 237 2.47 -6.61 47.43
N GLU A 238 1.30 -6.46 48.05
CA GLU A 238 1.21 -6.41 49.53
C GLU A 238 1.76 -7.67 50.18
N GLY A 239 2.67 -7.50 51.13
CA GLY A 239 3.28 -8.58 51.89
C GLY A 239 4.28 -9.48 51.11
N ARG A 240 4.74 -9.03 49.94
CA ARG A 240 5.73 -9.70 49.10
C ARG A 240 6.79 -8.74 48.58
N ASP A 241 7.90 -9.29 48.13
CA ASP A 241 8.97 -8.51 47.48
C ASP A 241 8.72 -8.24 46.01
N GLU A 242 7.74 -8.93 45.40
CA GLU A 242 7.39 -8.78 44.01
C GLU A 242 6.63 -7.48 43.72
N LYS A 243 6.78 -6.99 42.52
CA LYS A 243 6.00 -5.87 41.98
C LYS A 243 5.36 -6.23 40.64
N ILE A 244 4.24 -5.61 40.35
CA ILE A 244 3.56 -5.72 39.07
C ILE A 244 3.78 -4.41 38.32
N THR A 245 4.49 -4.47 37.20
CA THR A 245 4.69 -3.32 36.33
C THR A 245 3.56 -3.25 35.32
N VAL A 246 2.89 -2.11 35.20
CA VAL A 246 1.85 -1.84 34.21
C VAL A 246 2.30 -0.72 33.29
N TYR A 247 1.92 -0.81 32.01
CA TYR A 247 2.07 0.30 31.08
C TYR A 247 0.73 1.01 30.90
N THR A 248 0.74 2.35 31.02
CA THR A 248 -0.45 3.15 30.78
C THR A 248 -0.16 4.37 29.92
N THR A 249 -1.09 4.68 29.01
CA THR A 249 -1.11 5.93 28.22
C THR A 249 -1.87 7.04 28.95
N ARG A 250 -2.46 6.71 30.12
CA ARG A 250 -3.22 7.63 30.98
C ARG A 250 -2.65 7.70 32.39
N PRO A 251 -1.35 8.04 32.52
CA PRO A 251 -0.73 8.17 33.87
C PRO A 251 -1.36 9.27 34.72
N ASP A 252 -2.02 10.24 34.08
CA ASP A 252 -2.86 11.26 34.73
C ASP A 252 -3.99 10.67 35.60
N THR A 253 -4.48 9.49 35.29
CA THR A 253 -5.59 8.85 36.01
C THR A 253 -5.14 7.90 37.12
N LEU A 254 -3.85 7.80 37.44
CA LEU A 254 -3.29 6.83 38.40
C LEU A 254 -3.96 6.83 39.77
N HIS A 255 -4.41 8.01 40.28
CA HIS A 255 -5.16 8.09 41.52
C HIS A 255 -6.52 7.40 41.50
N GLY A 256 -7.12 7.23 40.34
CA GLY A 256 -8.38 6.54 40.10
C GLY A 256 -8.27 5.04 39.83
N ALA A 257 -7.06 4.47 39.89
CA ALA A 257 -6.86 3.03 39.76
C ALA A 257 -7.37 2.30 41.01
N THR A 258 -8.50 1.64 40.89
CA THR A 258 -9.17 0.97 42.01
C THR A 258 -9.02 -0.54 42.01
N PHE A 259 -8.55 -1.13 40.89
CA PHE A 259 -8.18 -2.54 40.79
C PHE A 259 -7.14 -2.77 39.71
N MET A 260 -6.55 -3.94 39.73
CA MET A 260 -5.60 -4.40 38.69
C MET A 260 -6.09 -5.65 38.05
N VAL A 261 -5.78 -5.83 36.76
CA VAL A 261 -6.05 -7.07 36.04
C VAL A 261 -4.79 -7.57 35.36
N LEU A 262 -4.50 -8.85 35.58
CA LEU A 262 -3.43 -9.57 34.90
C LEU A 262 -4.03 -10.54 33.86
N ALA A 263 -3.30 -10.74 32.79
CA ALA A 263 -3.58 -11.83 31.85
C ALA A 263 -3.48 -13.18 32.59
N PRO A 264 -4.32 -14.17 32.29
CA PRO A 264 -4.23 -15.52 32.89
C PRO A 264 -2.87 -16.19 32.68
N GLU A 265 -2.17 -15.82 31.61
CA GLU A 265 -0.83 -16.33 31.26
C GLU A 265 0.32 -15.54 31.92
N HIS A 266 0.03 -14.51 32.70
CA HIS A 266 1.07 -13.70 33.35
C HIS A 266 1.89 -14.56 34.33
N ALA A 267 3.21 -14.33 34.38
CA ALA A 267 4.13 -15.16 35.18
C ALA A 267 3.76 -15.24 36.68
N LEU A 268 3.14 -14.18 37.22
CA LEU A 268 2.70 -14.11 38.62
C LEU A 268 1.27 -14.64 38.82
N ALA A 269 0.48 -14.91 37.79
CA ALA A 269 -0.95 -15.21 37.90
C ALA A 269 -1.26 -16.32 38.90
N ALA A 270 -0.61 -17.47 38.79
CA ALA A 270 -0.80 -18.61 39.69
C ALA A 270 -0.26 -18.35 41.11
N SER A 271 0.86 -17.65 41.22
CA SER A 271 1.53 -17.41 42.53
C SER A 271 0.79 -16.38 43.40
N LEU A 272 -0.03 -15.51 42.78
CA LEU A 272 -0.83 -14.52 43.50
C LEU A 272 -2.09 -15.10 44.17
N ALA A 273 -2.47 -16.34 43.81
CA ALA A 273 -3.58 -17.02 44.46
C ALA A 273 -3.30 -17.28 45.94
N THR A 274 -4.26 -16.93 46.81
CA THR A 274 -4.26 -17.36 48.22
C THR A 274 -4.76 -18.82 48.33
N ASP A 275 -4.63 -19.44 49.49
CA ASP A 275 -5.14 -20.80 49.69
C ASP A 275 -6.65 -20.87 49.42
N GLU A 276 -7.38 -19.82 49.73
CA GLU A 276 -8.84 -19.71 49.57
C GLU A 276 -9.27 -19.55 48.09
N THR A 277 -8.43 -18.94 47.26
CA THR A 277 -8.76 -18.61 45.86
C THR A 277 -8.07 -19.53 44.86
N ARG A 278 -7.12 -20.39 45.28
CA ARG A 278 -6.24 -21.18 44.43
C ARG A 278 -7.02 -22.01 43.41
N GLU A 279 -8.03 -22.77 43.84
CA GLU A 279 -8.81 -23.63 42.96
C GLU A 279 -9.53 -22.84 41.86
N ALA A 280 -10.11 -21.69 42.23
CA ALA A 280 -10.83 -20.83 41.31
C ALA A 280 -9.85 -20.18 40.30
N VAL A 281 -8.70 -19.74 40.76
CA VAL A 281 -7.65 -19.14 39.93
C VAL A 281 -7.07 -20.16 38.95
N GLU A 282 -6.69 -21.35 39.39
CA GLU A 282 -6.16 -22.38 38.51
C GLU A 282 -7.18 -22.80 37.45
N LYS A 283 -8.46 -22.96 37.87
CA LYS A 283 -9.55 -23.26 36.93
C LYS A 283 -9.69 -22.15 35.90
N TYR A 284 -9.66 -20.88 36.31
CA TYR A 284 -9.81 -19.76 35.41
C TYR A 284 -8.64 -19.66 34.40
N ILE A 285 -7.40 -19.90 34.85
CA ILE A 285 -6.22 -19.98 33.97
C ILE A 285 -6.40 -21.09 32.93
N TYR A 286 -6.84 -22.28 33.37
CA TYR A 286 -7.09 -23.41 32.46
C TYR A 286 -8.19 -23.08 31.43
N ASP A 287 -9.35 -22.61 31.88
CA ASP A 287 -10.52 -22.30 31.04
C ASP A 287 -10.15 -21.19 30.00
N SER A 288 -9.39 -20.19 30.43
CA SER A 288 -8.90 -19.12 29.56
C SER A 288 -7.90 -19.59 28.51
N SER A 289 -7.07 -20.58 28.84
CA SER A 289 -6.11 -21.17 27.92
C SER A 289 -6.75 -21.90 26.74
N MET A 290 -8.01 -22.29 26.89
CA MET A 290 -8.81 -22.97 25.85
C MET A 290 -9.49 -21.99 24.89
N LYS A 291 -9.53 -20.68 25.20
CA LYS A 291 -10.13 -19.65 24.36
C LYS A 291 -9.12 -19.05 23.40
N SER A 292 -9.56 -18.75 22.17
CA SER A 292 -8.75 -17.93 21.26
C SER A 292 -8.73 -16.45 21.68
N ASN A 293 -7.70 -15.70 21.28
CA ASN A 293 -7.67 -14.25 21.54
C ASN A 293 -8.84 -13.51 20.86
N VAL A 294 -9.35 -14.04 19.75
CA VAL A 294 -10.53 -13.46 19.06
C VAL A 294 -11.79 -13.63 19.90
N ASP A 295 -12.00 -14.82 20.46
CA ASP A 295 -13.12 -15.10 21.35
C ASP A 295 -13.05 -14.20 22.59
N ARG A 296 -11.88 -14.07 23.21
CA ARG A 296 -11.63 -13.20 24.36
C ARG A 296 -11.96 -11.72 24.09
N LEU A 297 -11.61 -11.22 22.89
CA LEU A 297 -11.86 -9.81 22.51
C LEU A 297 -13.29 -9.55 22.06
N GLN A 298 -13.98 -10.57 21.53
CA GLN A 298 -15.36 -10.47 21.06
C GLN A 298 -16.40 -10.78 22.13
N ASP A 299 -15.98 -11.43 23.23
CA ASP A 299 -16.87 -11.78 24.34
C ASP A 299 -17.44 -10.51 24.99
N LYS A 300 -18.74 -10.31 24.86
CA LYS A 300 -19.43 -9.15 25.42
C LYS A 300 -19.51 -9.21 26.94
N GLU A 301 -19.44 -10.40 27.49
CA GLU A 301 -19.52 -10.59 28.94
C GLU A 301 -18.12 -10.63 29.55
N LYS A 302 -17.80 -9.62 30.38
CA LYS A 302 -16.52 -9.57 31.10
C LYS A 302 -16.49 -10.65 32.17
N THR A 303 -15.49 -11.54 32.11
CA THR A 303 -15.24 -12.58 33.11
C THR A 303 -13.96 -12.27 33.90
N GLY A 304 -13.85 -12.74 35.10
CA GLY A 304 -12.67 -12.56 35.92
C GLY A 304 -12.72 -13.34 37.22
N VAL A 305 -11.55 -13.54 37.83
CA VAL A 305 -11.39 -14.17 39.13
C VAL A 305 -10.48 -13.33 40.01
N PHE A 306 -10.90 -13.09 41.25
CA PHE A 306 -10.06 -12.40 42.25
C PHE A 306 -8.99 -13.36 42.76
N THR A 307 -7.73 -12.91 42.78
CA THR A 307 -6.59 -13.72 43.21
C THR A 307 -6.49 -13.90 44.74
N GLY A 308 -7.15 -13.06 45.51
CA GLY A 308 -7.00 -12.96 46.95
C GLY A 308 -5.87 -12.01 47.38
N SER A 309 -5.02 -11.57 46.44
CA SER A 309 -3.91 -10.68 46.72
C SER A 309 -4.21 -9.23 46.31
N TYR A 310 -3.45 -8.32 46.89
CA TYR A 310 -3.55 -6.88 46.65
C TYR A 310 -2.20 -6.30 46.20
N ALA A 311 -2.26 -5.30 45.35
CA ALA A 311 -1.13 -4.42 45.09
C ALA A 311 -1.34 -3.08 45.83
N ILE A 312 -0.26 -2.35 46.01
CA ILE A 312 -0.30 -1.00 46.56
C ILE A 312 -0.13 0.00 45.44
N ASN A 313 -1.13 0.89 45.31
CA ASN A 313 -1.00 1.97 44.33
C ASN A 313 0.14 2.93 44.76
N PRO A 314 1.21 3.09 43.95
CA PRO A 314 2.40 3.80 44.40
C PRO A 314 2.19 5.33 44.55
N ILE A 315 1.11 5.89 43.95
CA ILE A 315 0.88 7.33 43.99
C ILE A 315 0.13 7.77 45.26
N ASN A 316 -0.79 6.93 45.77
CA ASN A 316 -1.67 7.30 46.90
C ASN A 316 -1.70 6.27 48.05
N GLY A 317 -0.95 5.15 47.90
CA GLY A 317 -0.86 4.09 48.91
C GLY A 317 -2.13 3.22 49.08
N ALA A 318 -3.11 3.36 48.19
CA ALA A 318 -4.34 2.59 48.26
C ALA A 318 -4.15 1.11 47.94
N LYS A 319 -4.83 0.23 48.64
CA LYS A 319 -4.89 -1.19 48.35
C LYS A 319 -5.73 -1.44 47.10
N THR A 320 -5.15 -2.11 46.13
CA THR A 320 -5.73 -2.37 44.82
C THR A 320 -5.87 -3.88 44.62
N PRO A 321 -7.09 -4.47 44.62
CA PRO A 321 -7.27 -5.91 44.44
C PRO A 321 -6.77 -6.35 43.08
N ILE A 322 -6.13 -7.53 43.06
CA ILE A 322 -5.54 -8.11 41.82
C ILE A 322 -6.48 -9.17 41.29
N TRP A 323 -6.95 -8.99 40.05
CA TRP A 323 -7.83 -9.90 39.36
C TRP A 323 -7.10 -10.55 38.17
N LEU A 324 -7.53 -11.73 37.76
CA LEU A 324 -7.22 -12.28 36.44
C LEU A 324 -8.44 -12.10 35.55
N SER A 325 -8.21 -11.71 34.32
CA SER A 325 -9.28 -11.65 33.31
C SER A 325 -8.75 -11.90 31.91
N ASP A 326 -9.53 -12.59 31.12
CA ASP A 326 -9.19 -13.00 29.77
C ASP A 326 -9.26 -11.86 28.72
N TYR A 327 -9.79 -10.68 29.07
CA TYR A 327 -9.72 -9.53 28.19
C TYR A 327 -8.34 -8.85 28.19
N VAL A 328 -7.45 -9.18 29.14
CA VAL A 328 -6.05 -8.75 29.15
C VAL A 328 -5.21 -9.81 28.48
N LEU A 329 -4.39 -9.40 27.50
CA LEU A 329 -3.53 -10.30 26.75
C LEU A 329 -2.09 -10.22 27.25
N ALA A 330 -1.43 -11.36 27.46
CA ALA A 330 -0.06 -11.43 27.95
C ALA A 330 0.98 -10.87 26.99
N ASP A 331 0.66 -10.83 25.70
CA ASP A 331 1.51 -10.32 24.62
C ASP A 331 1.33 -8.82 24.34
N TYR A 332 0.47 -8.13 25.12
CA TYR A 332 0.27 -6.70 25.01
C TYR A 332 0.78 -5.97 26.26
N GLY A 333 1.73 -5.04 26.08
CA GLY A 333 2.37 -4.33 27.18
C GLY A 333 3.12 -5.26 28.13
N THR A 334 2.82 -5.17 29.40
CA THR A 334 3.40 -6.01 30.47
C THR A 334 2.55 -7.24 30.80
N GLY A 335 1.42 -7.46 30.13
CA GLY A 335 0.44 -8.49 30.49
C GLY A 335 -0.36 -8.15 31.75
N ALA A 336 -0.24 -6.92 32.25
CA ALA A 336 -0.96 -6.40 33.41
C ALA A 336 -1.43 -4.96 33.12
N ILE A 337 -2.59 -4.61 33.64
CA ILE A 337 -3.15 -3.25 33.51
C ILE A 337 -3.62 -2.73 34.85
N MET A 338 -3.46 -1.44 35.09
CA MET A 338 -4.22 -0.72 36.11
C MET A 338 -5.59 -0.38 35.54
N CYS A 339 -6.63 -0.53 36.32
CA CYS A 339 -8.00 -0.28 35.90
C CYS A 339 -8.57 0.97 36.56
N VAL A 340 -9.09 1.86 35.72
CA VAL A 340 -9.63 3.15 36.13
C VAL A 340 -11.11 3.22 35.70
N PRO A 341 -12.03 2.62 36.46
CA PRO A 341 -13.40 2.44 36.00
C PRO A 341 -14.16 3.73 35.76
N ALA A 342 -13.79 4.84 36.40
CA ALA A 342 -14.41 6.12 36.11
C ALA A 342 -14.09 6.67 34.72
N HIS A 343 -13.03 6.18 34.02
CA HIS A 343 -12.50 6.76 32.79
C HIS A 343 -12.22 5.76 31.66
N ASP A 344 -12.64 4.49 31.81
CA ASP A 344 -12.59 3.45 30.77
C ASP A 344 -13.87 2.61 30.82
N ASP A 345 -14.55 2.46 29.69
CA ASP A 345 -15.85 1.75 29.62
C ASP A 345 -15.73 0.27 30.02
N ARG A 346 -14.64 -0.40 29.66
CA ARG A 346 -14.41 -1.82 29.96
C ARG A 346 -14.17 -2.01 31.45
N ASP A 347 -13.39 -1.13 32.05
CA ASP A 347 -13.12 -1.13 33.49
C ASP A 347 -14.36 -0.79 34.28
N PHE A 348 -15.20 0.12 33.75
CA PHE A 348 -16.49 0.48 34.35
C PHE A 348 -17.45 -0.71 34.40
N GLU A 349 -17.63 -1.42 33.28
CA GLU A 349 -18.48 -2.62 33.21
C GLU A 349 -17.98 -3.71 34.16
N PHE A 350 -16.65 -3.93 34.21
CA PHE A 350 -16.01 -4.89 35.11
C PHE A 350 -16.26 -4.49 36.60
N ALA A 351 -16.01 -3.25 36.94
CA ALA A 351 -16.21 -2.74 38.32
C ALA A 351 -17.66 -2.85 38.77
N LYS A 352 -18.61 -2.57 37.87
CA LYS A 352 -20.06 -2.73 38.18
C LYS A 352 -20.43 -4.20 38.39
N LYS A 353 -19.88 -5.11 37.58
CA LYS A 353 -20.15 -6.55 37.69
C LYS A 353 -19.66 -7.13 39.01
N PHE A 354 -18.46 -6.72 39.43
CA PHE A 354 -17.79 -7.30 40.61
C PHE A 354 -17.84 -6.41 41.86
N ASP A 355 -18.69 -5.37 41.84
CA ASP A 355 -18.90 -4.43 42.97
C ASP A 355 -17.60 -3.78 43.47
N ILE A 356 -16.75 -3.35 42.52
CA ILE A 356 -15.49 -2.66 42.79
C ILE A 356 -15.73 -1.16 42.84
N PRO A 357 -15.08 -0.41 43.78
CA PRO A 357 -15.22 1.04 43.86
C PRO A 357 -14.84 1.77 42.57
N ILE A 358 -15.61 2.81 42.23
CA ILE A 358 -15.36 3.69 41.10
C ILE A 358 -15.00 5.07 41.65
N VAL A 359 -13.81 5.56 41.34
CA VAL A 359 -13.29 6.85 41.79
C VAL A 359 -13.06 7.76 40.59
N GLN A 360 -13.86 8.80 40.45
CA GLN A 360 -13.70 9.78 39.39
C GLN A 360 -12.51 10.71 39.71
N VAL A 361 -11.57 10.84 38.77
CA VAL A 361 -10.38 11.69 38.92
C VAL A 361 -10.29 12.79 37.86
N ILE A 362 -11.14 12.76 36.85
CA ILE A 362 -11.26 13.83 35.85
C ILE A 362 -12.74 14.24 35.79
N ALA A 363 -13.01 15.51 35.92
CA ALA A 363 -14.35 16.04 35.90
C ALA A 363 -14.48 17.24 34.94
N LYS A 364 -15.63 17.37 34.29
CA LYS A 364 -15.99 18.59 33.59
C LYS A 364 -16.20 19.70 34.59
N ASP A 365 -15.54 20.82 34.41
CA ASP A 365 -15.64 21.99 35.31
C ASP A 365 -15.32 21.70 36.80
N GLY A 366 -14.52 20.63 37.06
CA GLY A 366 -14.10 20.26 38.43
C GLY A 366 -15.22 19.73 39.35
N LYS A 367 -16.37 19.33 38.79
CA LYS A 367 -17.50 18.81 39.55
C LYS A 367 -17.63 17.30 39.40
N GLU A 368 -17.60 16.58 40.50
CA GLU A 368 -17.82 15.14 40.54
C GLU A 368 -19.25 14.76 40.10
N ILE A 369 -19.40 13.66 39.38
CA ILE A 369 -20.70 13.12 38.98
C ILE A 369 -21.21 12.21 40.07
N GLU A 370 -22.30 12.60 40.68
CA GLU A 370 -23.01 11.76 41.65
C GLU A 370 -23.66 10.57 40.93
N ASN A 371 -23.39 9.33 41.38
CA ASN A 371 -23.95 8.09 40.83
C ASN A 371 -23.65 7.89 39.31
N MET A 372 -22.40 7.73 38.99
CA MET A 372 -21.96 7.42 37.61
C MET A 372 -22.69 6.20 37.04
N THR A 373 -23.35 6.36 35.90
CA THR A 373 -24.04 5.30 35.15
C THR A 373 -23.20 4.79 33.96
N GLU A 374 -22.19 5.56 33.56
CA GLU A 374 -21.24 5.28 32.51
C GLU A 374 -19.88 5.90 32.83
N ALA A 375 -18.81 5.46 32.17
CA ALA A 375 -17.51 6.04 32.35
C ALA A 375 -17.43 7.45 31.72
N TYR A 376 -16.70 8.36 32.38
CA TYR A 376 -16.36 9.66 31.81
C TYR A 376 -15.09 9.55 30.96
N THR A 377 -15.25 9.35 29.65
CA THR A 377 -14.18 9.07 28.73
C THR A 377 -13.66 10.28 27.94
N GLU A 378 -14.12 11.49 28.28
CA GLU A 378 -13.65 12.73 27.65
C GLU A 378 -12.14 12.91 27.79
N ALA A 379 -11.52 13.44 26.73
CA ALA A 379 -10.06 13.55 26.65
C ALA A 379 -9.45 14.60 27.60
N SER A 380 -10.24 15.55 28.08
CA SER A 380 -9.81 16.65 28.93
C SER A 380 -10.83 16.98 30.03
N GLY A 381 -10.34 17.59 31.07
CA GLY A 381 -11.13 18.04 32.24
C GLY A 381 -10.22 18.41 33.40
N THR A 382 -10.82 18.88 34.50
CA THR A 382 -10.08 19.26 35.69
C THR A 382 -9.88 18.04 36.60
N MET A 383 -8.67 17.86 37.10
CA MET A 383 -8.33 16.79 38.03
C MET A 383 -9.05 17.00 39.37
N ILE A 384 -9.68 15.95 39.88
CA ILE A 384 -10.33 15.86 41.21
C ILE A 384 -9.89 14.55 41.87
N ASN A 385 -10.08 14.39 43.14
CA ASN A 385 -9.75 13.18 43.94
C ASN A 385 -8.32 12.64 43.67
N SER A 386 -7.39 13.54 43.31
CA SER A 386 -6.04 13.21 42.82
C SER A 386 -4.94 13.86 43.66
N GLY A 387 -5.21 14.16 44.96
CA GLY A 387 -4.21 14.72 45.86
C GLY A 387 -3.65 16.05 45.36
N GLU A 388 -2.33 16.13 45.21
CA GLU A 388 -1.65 17.34 44.74
C GLU A 388 -1.95 17.68 43.26
N TRP A 389 -2.50 16.76 42.49
CA TRP A 389 -2.90 16.99 41.10
C TRP A 389 -4.29 17.63 40.96
N ASN A 390 -5.02 17.79 42.08
CA ASN A 390 -6.35 18.43 42.07
C ASN A 390 -6.26 19.85 41.48
N GLY A 391 -7.19 20.16 40.58
CA GLY A 391 -7.28 21.46 39.94
C GLY A 391 -6.42 21.60 38.67
N MET A 392 -5.51 20.63 38.36
CA MET A 392 -4.73 20.61 37.11
C MET A 392 -5.64 20.24 35.95
N GLU A 393 -5.25 20.70 34.77
CA GLU A 393 -5.87 20.27 33.50
C GLU A 393 -5.34 18.87 33.11
N SER A 394 -6.21 17.90 32.92
CA SER A 394 -5.82 16.50 32.64
C SER A 394 -4.99 16.35 31.38
N ALA A 395 -5.25 17.15 30.34
CA ALA A 395 -4.48 17.12 29.10
C ALA A 395 -3.02 17.58 29.28
N VAL A 396 -2.77 18.49 30.22
CA VAL A 396 -1.42 18.92 30.58
C VAL A 396 -0.77 17.85 31.45
N LEU A 397 -1.46 17.40 32.49
CA LEU A 397 -0.96 16.39 33.41
C LEU A 397 -0.61 15.08 32.69
N LYS A 398 -1.41 14.67 31.71
CA LYS A 398 -1.14 13.45 30.87
C LYS A 398 0.26 13.48 30.25
N LYS A 399 0.78 14.66 29.89
CA LYS A 399 2.12 14.81 29.30
C LYS A 399 3.21 14.86 30.37
N GLU A 400 2.91 15.42 31.54
CA GLU A 400 3.88 15.61 32.62
C GLU A 400 3.97 14.38 33.54
N ALA A 401 2.87 13.69 33.78
CA ALA A 401 2.79 12.57 34.72
C ALA A 401 3.83 11.46 34.46
N PRO A 402 4.19 11.07 33.22
CA PRO A 402 5.27 10.11 33.02
C PRO A 402 6.61 10.53 33.64
N HIS A 403 6.95 11.79 33.54
CA HIS A 403 8.19 12.33 34.13
C HIS A 403 8.08 12.43 35.65
N ILE A 404 6.92 12.83 36.19
CA ILE A 404 6.68 12.85 37.63
C ILE A 404 6.81 11.45 38.24
N ILE A 405 6.31 10.42 37.56
CA ILE A 405 6.39 9.02 37.96
C ILE A 405 7.86 8.57 38.03
N GLU A 406 8.65 8.96 37.02
CA GLU A 406 10.09 8.66 36.98
C GLU A 406 10.87 9.37 38.07
N GLU A 407 10.64 10.67 38.29
CA GLU A 407 11.26 11.46 39.35
C GLU A 407 10.96 10.92 40.77
N ARG A 408 9.78 10.34 40.97
CA ARG A 408 9.40 9.70 42.23
C ARG A 408 9.96 8.29 42.40
N GLY A 409 10.58 7.73 41.37
CA GLY A 409 11.11 6.35 41.42
C GLY A 409 10.04 5.26 41.50
N ILE A 410 8.79 5.57 41.13
CA ILE A 410 7.67 4.63 41.14
C ILE A 410 7.38 4.02 39.75
N GLY A 411 8.23 4.34 38.80
CA GLY A 411 8.14 3.86 37.41
C GLY A 411 9.08 4.60 36.49
N LYS A 412 8.79 4.59 35.20
CA LYS A 412 9.57 5.32 34.19
C LYS A 412 8.71 5.83 33.04
N ALA A 413 9.08 6.97 32.48
CA ALA A 413 8.51 7.44 31.22
C ALA A 413 8.91 6.47 30.09
N THR A 414 7.95 6.07 29.30
CA THR A 414 8.15 5.01 28.30
C THR A 414 7.40 5.29 27.00
N VAL A 415 8.09 5.10 25.90
CA VAL A 415 7.49 5.00 24.57
C VAL A 415 7.21 3.54 24.27
N ASN A 416 6.00 3.22 23.88
CA ASN A 416 5.60 1.88 23.46
C ASN A 416 5.05 1.89 22.03
N TYR A 417 5.11 0.74 21.37
CA TYR A 417 4.62 0.55 20.01
C TYR A 417 3.63 -0.62 19.96
N LYS A 418 2.59 -0.51 19.14
CA LYS A 418 1.69 -1.63 18.84
C LYS A 418 2.36 -2.66 17.94
N LEU A 419 3.27 -2.21 17.07
CA LEU A 419 4.05 -3.08 16.19
C LEU A 419 4.71 -4.20 17.00
N ARG A 420 4.64 -5.42 16.49
CA ARG A 420 5.32 -6.59 17.04
C ARG A 420 6.39 -7.07 16.08
N ASP A 421 7.35 -7.84 16.61
CA ASP A 421 8.34 -8.50 15.78
C ASP A 421 7.65 -9.42 14.77
N TRP A 422 8.22 -9.48 13.59
CA TRP A 422 7.65 -10.18 12.46
C TRP A 422 7.85 -11.70 12.60
N VAL A 423 6.74 -12.47 12.61
CA VAL A 423 6.76 -13.95 12.58
C VAL A 423 7.21 -14.41 11.21
N PHE A 424 8.43 -14.91 11.11
CA PHE A 424 9.11 -15.08 9.84
C PHE A 424 9.12 -16.51 9.30
N SER A 425 9.03 -17.55 10.13
CA SER A 425 9.04 -18.94 9.65
C SER A 425 7.67 -19.47 9.24
N ARG A 426 7.66 -20.35 8.23
CA ARG A 426 6.47 -21.04 7.73
C ARG A 426 6.69 -22.54 7.72
N GLN A 427 5.66 -23.29 8.10
CA GLN A 427 5.64 -24.75 8.15
C GLN A 427 5.17 -25.31 6.80
N ARG A 428 5.84 -24.85 5.74
CA ARG A 428 5.53 -25.15 4.34
C ARG A 428 6.79 -25.56 3.59
N TYR A 429 6.62 -26.31 2.49
CA TYR A 429 7.72 -26.72 1.63
C TYR A 429 8.16 -25.62 0.66
N TRP A 430 7.19 -24.98 -0.01
CA TRP A 430 7.46 -24.06 -1.10
C TRP A 430 7.78 -22.65 -0.60
N GLY A 431 9.01 -22.43 -0.23
CA GLY A 431 9.57 -21.19 0.27
C GLY A 431 11.09 -21.26 0.35
N GLU A 432 11.76 -20.13 0.51
CA GLU A 432 13.20 -20.10 0.71
C GLU A 432 13.57 -20.84 2.00
N PRO A 433 14.48 -21.82 1.94
CA PRO A 433 14.98 -22.47 3.16
C PRO A 433 15.69 -21.47 4.07
N ILE A 434 15.41 -21.53 5.35
CA ILE A 434 16.10 -20.71 6.35
C ILE A 434 17.51 -21.29 6.54
N PRO A 435 18.58 -20.53 6.25
CA PRO A 435 19.95 -21.04 6.21
C PRO A 435 20.59 -21.16 7.60
N ILE A 436 19.96 -21.95 8.47
CA ILE A 436 20.42 -22.22 9.84
C ILE A 436 20.61 -23.72 10.05
N VAL A 437 21.61 -24.06 10.85
CA VAL A 437 21.91 -25.39 11.33
C VAL A 437 21.80 -25.41 12.86
N HIS A 438 21.00 -26.32 13.39
CA HIS A 438 20.86 -26.53 14.82
C HIS A 438 21.88 -27.59 15.30
N CYS A 439 22.89 -27.14 16.02
CA CYS A 439 23.92 -27.99 16.61
C CYS A 439 23.66 -28.16 18.11
N PRO A 440 23.72 -29.40 18.65
CA PRO A 440 23.52 -29.60 20.07
C PRO A 440 24.51 -28.85 20.98
N ASP A 441 25.73 -28.59 20.47
CA ASP A 441 26.77 -27.93 21.26
C ASP A 441 26.89 -26.44 20.98
N CYS A 442 26.67 -26.03 19.70
CA CYS A 442 26.86 -24.63 19.26
C CYS A 442 25.55 -23.83 19.21
N GLY A 443 24.39 -24.48 19.34
CA GLY A 443 23.09 -23.86 19.18
C GLY A 443 22.75 -23.61 17.71
N ALA A 444 22.03 -22.52 17.41
CA ALA A 444 21.72 -22.11 16.05
C ALA A 444 22.94 -21.48 15.38
N VAL A 445 23.35 -22.05 14.27
CA VAL A 445 24.54 -21.63 13.51
C VAL A 445 24.14 -21.33 12.07
N PRO A 446 24.47 -20.14 11.51
CA PRO A 446 24.16 -19.84 10.12
C PRO A 446 25.00 -20.69 9.17
N VAL A 447 24.42 -21.06 8.04
CA VAL A 447 25.15 -21.67 6.92
C VAL A 447 26.19 -20.64 6.44
N PRO A 448 27.44 -21.04 6.18
CA PRO A 448 28.46 -20.16 5.63
C PRO A 448 28.01 -19.50 4.32
N GLU A 449 28.31 -18.22 4.16
CA GLU A 449 27.84 -17.44 3.00
C GLU A 449 28.29 -18.02 1.66
N GLU A 450 29.48 -18.63 1.62
CA GLU A 450 30.04 -19.31 0.43
C GLU A 450 29.31 -20.63 0.08
N GLN A 451 28.48 -21.15 0.99
CA GLN A 451 27.68 -22.35 0.75
C GLN A 451 26.23 -22.03 0.34
N LEU A 452 25.88 -20.75 0.26
CA LEU A 452 24.59 -20.33 -0.23
C LEU A 452 24.56 -20.40 -1.79
N PRO A 453 23.42 -20.75 -2.37
CA PRO A 453 22.13 -21.00 -1.75
C PRO A 453 22.00 -22.39 -1.14
N LEU A 454 21.32 -22.48 0.03
CA LEU A 454 20.78 -23.73 0.51
C LEU A 454 19.50 -24.03 -0.28
N THR A 455 19.53 -25.08 -1.12
CA THR A 455 18.41 -25.38 -2.02
C THR A 455 17.39 -26.32 -1.40
N LEU A 456 16.14 -26.24 -1.85
CA LEU A 456 15.09 -27.19 -1.51
C LEU A 456 15.44 -28.58 -2.09
N PRO A 457 15.19 -29.67 -1.35
CA PRO A 457 15.30 -31.01 -1.91
C PRO A 457 14.14 -31.30 -2.86
N GLU A 458 14.38 -32.16 -3.85
CA GLU A 458 13.31 -32.75 -4.64
C GLU A 458 12.49 -33.70 -3.76
N VAL A 459 11.16 -33.63 -3.85
CA VAL A 459 10.25 -34.43 -3.02
C VAL A 459 9.09 -34.97 -3.83
N ASP A 460 8.67 -36.20 -3.49
CA ASP A 460 7.48 -36.83 -4.08
C ASP A 460 6.18 -36.31 -3.44
N SER A 461 6.25 -35.86 -2.20
CA SER A 461 5.12 -35.29 -1.45
C SER A 461 5.57 -34.11 -0.59
N TYR A 462 4.78 -33.04 -0.64
CA TYR A 462 5.01 -31.79 0.09
C TYR A 462 3.76 -31.30 0.83
N GLU A 463 2.80 -32.18 1.06
CA GLU A 463 1.56 -31.80 1.77
C GLU A 463 1.87 -31.35 3.21
N PRO A 464 1.27 -30.23 3.65
CA PRO A 464 1.46 -29.73 5.00
C PRO A 464 0.98 -30.75 6.05
N THR A 465 1.82 -31.00 7.06
CA THR A 465 1.52 -32.00 8.11
C THR A 465 0.35 -31.62 8.99
N GLY A 466 0.13 -30.31 9.24
CA GLY A 466 -0.86 -29.82 10.20
C GLY A 466 -0.44 -29.96 11.67
N THR A 467 0.65 -30.66 11.95
CA THR A 467 1.17 -30.84 13.32
C THR A 467 1.92 -29.62 13.84
N GLY A 468 2.39 -28.76 12.96
CA GLY A 468 3.31 -27.66 13.24
C GLY A 468 4.72 -27.92 12.74
N GLU A 469 4.99 -29.13 12.26
CA GLU A 469 6.24 -29.47 11.59
C GLU A 469 6.14 -29.20 10.08
N SER A 470 7.23 -28.76 9.50
CA SER A 470 7.36 -28.61 8.06
C SER A 470 7.43 -29.97 7.34
N PRO A 471 6.93 -30.10 6.11
CA PRO A 471 7.17 -31.30 5.30
C PRO A 471 8.65 -31.66 5.14
N LEU A 472 9.55 -30.67 5.18
CA LEU A 472 11.00 -30.88 5.11
C LEU A 472 11.55 -31.70 6.30
N ALA A 473 10.90 -31.65 7.47
CA ALA A 473 11.34 -32.36 8.66
C ALA A 473 11.38 -33.91 8.47
N GLY A 474 10.55 -34.42 7.55
CA GLY A 474 10.52 -35.85 7.21
C GLY A 474 11.62 -36.32 6.25
N ILE A 475 12.45 -35.43 5.72
CA ILE A 475 13.45 -35.74 4.70
C ILE A 475 14.84 -35.86 5.39
N GLU A 476 15.11 -37.02 5.97
CA GLU A 476 16.33 -37.25 6.76
C GLU A 476 17.61 -36.93 5.97
N SER A 477 17.67 -37.24 4.69
CA SER A 477 18.83 -36.98 3.81
C SER A 477 19.14 -35.50 3.64
N TRP A 478 18.13 -34.66 3.78
CA TRP A 478 18.27 -33.20 3.69
C TRP A 478 18.46 -32.57 5.07
N VAL A 479 17.74 -33.03 6.07
CA VAL A 479 17.76 -32.48 7.44
C VAL A 479 19.09 -32.72 8.12
N ASN A 480 19.64 -33.95 8.02
CA ASN A 480 20.88 -34.31 8.69
C ASN A 480 22.09 -33.68 7.97
N THR A 481 22.92 -33.00 8.74
CA THR A 481 24.11 -32.30 8.23
C THR A 481 25.20 -32.28 9.32
N THR A 482 26.28 -31.57 9.04
CA THR A 482 27.34 -31.30 10.01
C THR A 482 27.35 -29.82 10.38
N CYS A 483 27.64 -29.56 11.65
CA CYS A 483 27.78 -28.18 12.13
C CYS A 483 28.98 -27.49 11.45
N PRO A 484 28.81 -26.32 10.80
CA PRO A 484 29.90 -25.63 10.12
C PRO A 484 30.96 -25.07 11.09
N VAL A 485 30.65 -24.98 12.40
CA VAL A 485 31.59 -24.48 13.42
C VAL A 485 32.39 -25.61 14.07
N CYS A 486 31.75 -26.67 14.55
CA CYS A 486 32.43 -27.71 15.31
C CYS A 486 32.54 -29.05 14.55
N GLY A 487 31.97 -29.21 13.36
CA GLY A 487 32.04 -30.43 12.55
C GLY A 487 31.21 -31.60 13.07
N LYS A 488 30.48 -31.48 14.18
CA LYS A 488 29.63 -32.51 14.74
C LYS A 488 28.32 -32.68 14.00
N PRO A 489 27.65 -33.84 14.13
CA PRO A 489 26.31 -34.03 13.58
C PRO A 489 25.34 -32.95 14.05
N ALA A 490 24.59 -32.42 13.13
CA ALA A 490 23.63 -31.32 13.35
C ALA A 490 22.44 -31.47 12.41
N LYS A 491 21.41 -30.62 12.58
CA LYS A 491 20.20 -30.65 11.75
C LYS A 491 19.96 -29.27 11.12
N ARG A 492 19.58 -29.27 9.86
CA ARG A 492 19.11 -28.04 9.19
C ARG A 492 17.79 -27.59 9.76
N GLU A 493 17.55 -26.28 9.77
CA GLU A 493 16.23 -25.71 9.99
C GLU A 493 15.26 -26.21 8.90
N THR A 494 14.07 -26.62 9.30
CA THR A 494 13.10 -27.24 8.39
C THR A 494 11.95 -26.28 7.99
N ASN A 495 11.81 -25.17 8.69
CA ASN A 495 10.89 -24.12 8.28
C ASN A 495 11.44 -23.34 7.10
N THR A 496 10.54 -22.77 6.31
CA THR A 496 10.87 -21.87 5.19
C THR A 496 10.51 -20.42 5.51
N MET A 497 11.04 -19.50 4.75
CA MET A 497 10.70 -18.07 4.84
C MET A 497 9.31 -17.81 4.24
N PRO A 498 8.63 -16.73 4.65
CA PRO A 498 7.39 -16.30 3.99
C PRO A 498 7.71 -15.74 2.60
N GLN A 499 6.73 -15.75 1.69
CA GLN A 499 6.86 -15.12 0.37
C GLN A 499 7.34 -13.65 0.43
N TRP A 500 7.02 -12.95 1.52
CA TRP A 500 7.44 -11.57 1.75
C TRP A 500 8.95 -11.39 1.90
N ALA A 501 9.70 -12.46 2.16
CA ALA A 501 11.15 -12.40 2.28
C ALA A 501 11.79 -11.98 0.95
N GLY A 502 11.46 -12.66 -0.14
CA GLY A 502 11.95 -12.32 -1.48
C GLY A 502 11.38 -11.00 -2.00
N SER A 503 10.09 -10.74 -1.78
CA SER A 503 9.44 -9.52 -2.27
C SER A 503 9.84 -8.25 -1.51
N SER A 504 10.49 -8.36 -0.34
CA SER A 504 10.94 -7.18 0.41
C SER A 504 12.18 -6.47 -0.17
N TRP A 505 12.87 -7.09 -1.13
CA TRP A 505 14.11 -6.54 -1.69
C TRP A 505 14.27 -6.70 -3.22
N TYR A 506 13.33 -7.36 -3.90
CA TYR A 506 13.42 -7.72 -5.33
C TYR A 506 13.72 -6.56 -6.26
N PHE A 507 13.25 -5.36 -5.94
CA PHE A 507 13.47 -4.14 -6.71
C PHE A 507 14.97 -3.75 -6.78
N LEU A 508 15.78 -4.19 -5.84
CA LEU A 508 17.24 -4.03 -5.87
C LEU A 508 17.85 -5.01 -6.88
N ARG A 509 17.34 -6.25 -6.91
CA ARG A 509 17.88 -7.30 -7.76
C ARG A 509 17.65 -7.06 -9.25
N TYR A 510 16.54 -6.45 -9.61
CA TYR A 510 16.23 -6.16 -11.01
C TYR A 510 17.35 -5.43 -11.75
N VAL A 511 17.99 -4.46 -11.10
CA VAL A 511 19.00 -3.63 -11.77
C VAL A 511 20.36 -4.32 -11.91
N ASP A 512 20.55 -5.48 -11.26
CA ASP A 512 21.80 -6.24 -11.27
C ASP A 512 21.57 -7.76 -11.13
N ASN A 513 20.57 -8.27 -11.85
CA ASN A 513 20.02 -9.63 -11.69
C ASN A 513 21.00 -10.76 -12.03
N HIS A 514 22.06 -10.49 -12.78
CA HIS A 514 23.11 -11.46 -13.16
C HIS A 514 24.36 -11.38 -12.28
N ASN A 515 24.39 -10.54 -11.27
CA ASN A 515 25.55 -10.41 -10.37
C ASN A 515 25.62 -11.63 -9.42
N SER A 516 26.66 -12.43 -9.53
CA SER A 516 26.90 -13.61 -8.68
C SER A 516 27.65 -13.26 -7.38
N GLU A 517 28.29 -12.09 -7.30
CA GLU A 517 29.19 -11.67 -6.23
C GLU A 517 28.50 -10.82 -5.16
N ALA A 518 27.44 -10.11 -5.54
CA ALA A 518 26.70 -9.23 -4.65
C ALA A 518 25.20 -9.25 -4.94
N LEU A 519 24.38 -8.93 -3.94
CA LEU A 519 22.94 -8.70 -4.07
C LEU A 519 22.65 -7.66 -5.15
N VAL A 520 23.37 -6.57 -5.10
CA VAL A 520 23.46 -5.51 -6.09
C VAL A 520 24.84 -4.85 -5.96
N SER A 521 25.49 -4.53 -7.05
CA SER A 521 26.73 -3.77 -7.00
C SER A 521 26.45 -2.31 -6.61
N LYS A 522 27.40 -1.70 -5.91
CA LYS A 522 27.27 -0.30 -5.52
C LYS A 522 27.09 0.61 -6.74
N GLU A 523 27.84 0.35 -7.81
CA GLU A 523 27.75 1.10 -9.08
C GLU A 523 26.32 1.08 -9.64
N LYS A 524 25.69 -0.09 -9.72
CA LYS A 524 24.32 -0.23 -10.21
C LYS A 524 23.29 0.37 -9.26
N ALA A 525 23.50 0.21 -7.95
CA ALA A 525 22.64 0.82 -6.94
C ALA A 525 22.67 2.35 -7.05
N ASP A 526 23.84 2.96 -7.15
CA ASP A 526 24.01 4.41 -7.25
C ASP A 526 23.45 4.96 -8.58
N GLU A 527 23.55 4.17 -9.69
CA GLU A 527 23.07 4.58 -10.99
C GLU A 527 21.54 4.50 -11.13
N MET A 528 20.91 3.44 -10.60
CA MET A 528 19.53 3.10 -10.94
C MET A 528 18.53 3.15 -9.79
N LEU A 529 18.97 3.23 -8.53
CA LEU A 529 18.13 3.23 -7.35
C LEU A 529 18.14 4.60 -6.64
N PRO A 530 17.21 4.88 -5.72
CA PRO A 530 15.99 4.11 -5.41
C PRO A 530 14.93 4.18 -6.52
N VAL A 531 13.83 3.44 -6.35
CA VAL A 531 12.67 3.46 -7.27
C VAL A 531 12.03 4.84 -7.26
N ASP A 532 11.79 5.42 -8.45
CA ASP A 532 11.22 6.77 -8.57
C ASP A 532 9.68 6.76 -8.45
N MET A 533 9.02 5.76 -9.04
CA MET A 533 7.57 5.57 -8.97
C MET A 533 7.25 4.10 -8.73
N TYR A 534 6.42 3.84 -7.73
CA TYR A 534 5.92 2.50 -7.44
C TYR A 534 4.39 2.46 -7.56
N ILE A 535 3.87 1.51 -8.33
CA ILE A 535 2.44 1.36 -8.59
C ILE A 535 1.97 -0.01 -8.09
N GLY A 536 0.95 -0.01 -7.24
CA GLY A 536 0.46 -1.27 -6.67
C GLY A 536 -0.72 -1.09 -5.72
N GLY A 537 -1.29 -2.21 -5.26
CA GLY A 537 -2.48 -2.24 -4.44
C GLY A 537 -2.29 -1.69 -3.02
N VAL A 538 -3.30 -1.01 -2.50
CA VAL A 538 -3.30 -0.44 -1.13
C VAL A 538 -3.28 -1.51 -0.04
N GLU A 539 -3.71 -2.74 -0.33
CA GLU A 539 -3.69 -3.89 0.59
C GLU A 539 -2.30 -4.21 1.13
N HIS A 540 -1.26 -3.81 0.40
CA HIS A 540 0.13 -4.01 0.81
C HIS A 540 0.68 -2.95 1.77
N ALA A 541 -0.13 -1.98 2.21
CA ALA A 541 0.30 -0.84 3.04
C ALA A 541 1.07 -1.27 4.30
N VAL A 542 0.55 -2.25 5.06
CA VAL A 542 1.15 -2.76 6.30
C VAL A 542 1.83 -4.13 6.14
N LEU A 543 1.88 -4.65 4.93
CA LEU A 543 2.55 -5.89 4.53
C LEU A 543 3.83 -5.56 3.76
N HIS A 544 3.85 -5.85 2.46
CA HIS A 544 4.99 -5.67 1.57
C HIS A 544 5.65 -4.28 1.68
N LEU A 545 4.87 -3.19 1.69
CA LEU A 545 5.42 -1.84 1.75
C LEU A 545 6.15 -1.55 3.08
N LEU A 546 5.63 -2.07 4.19
CA LEU A 546 6.29 -1.94 5.50
C LEU A 546 7.56 -2.78 5.57
N TYR A 547 7.50 -4.03 5.09
CA TYR A 547 8.65 -4.93 5.09
C TYR A 547 9.77 -4.47 4.16
N SER A 548 9.43 -3.94 2.98
CA SER A 548 10.42 -3.37 2.04
C SER A 548 11.16 -2.17 2.65
N ARG A 549 10.48 -1.33 3.40
CA ARG A 549 11.10 -0.22 4.13
C ARG A 549 12.04 -0.73 5.23
N PHE A 550 11.61 -1.74 5.99
CA PHE A 550 12.45 -2.37 7.01
C PHE A 550 13.72 -2.98 6.41
N TYR A 551 13.60 -3.77 5.33
CA TYR A 551 14.75 -4.36 4.64
C TYR A 551 15.69 -3.29 4.08
N THR A 552 15.16 -2.24 3.48
CA THR A 552 15.95 -1.15 2.92
C THR A 552 16.74 -0.43 4.01
N LYS A 553 16.12 -0.12 5.15
CA LYS A 553 16.82 0.49 6.29
C LYS A 553 17.91 -0.41 6.86
N PHE A 554 17.67 -1.70 6.93
CA PHE A 554 18.67 -2.66 7.34
C PHE A 554 19.85 -2.72 6.35
N LEU A 555 19.57 -2.82 5.05
CA LEU A 555 20.60 -2.85 4.01
C LEU A 555 21.39 -1.52 3.95
N TYR A 556 20.74 -0.39 4.22
CA TYR A 556 21.40 0.90 4.42
C TYR A 556 22.36 0.86 5.62
N ASP A 557 21.92 0.36 6.77
CA ASP A 557 22.73 0.31 8.00
C ASP A 557 23.99 -0.56 7.85
N ILE A 558 23.92 -1.62 7.03
CA ILE A 558 25.09 -2.47 6.73
C ILE A 558 25.87 -2.04 5.49
N GLY A 559 25.52 -0.90 4.87
CA GLY A 559 26.27 -0.27 3.78
C GLY A 559 26.10 -0.91 2.40
N VAL A 560 25.01 -1.64 2.15
CA VAL A 560 24.71 -2.23 0.84
C VAL A 560 24.16 -1.19 -0.13
N VAL A 561 23.35 -0.26 0.38
CA VAL A 561 22.75 0.86 -0.38
C VAL A 561 22.96 2.19 0.39
N ASP A 562 22.91 3.30 -0.33
CA ASP A 562 23.13 4.65 0.24
C ASP A 562 21.80 5.42 0.48
N PHE A 563 20.66 4.72 0.44
CA PHE A 563 19.33 5.29 0.70
C PHE A 563 18.60 4.40 1.72
N ASP A 564 17.75 5.01 2.54
CA ASP A 564 17.05 4.35 3.65
C ASP A 564 15.54 4.17 3.39
N GLU A 565 15.05 4.60 2.22
CA GLU A 565 13.67 4.37 1.75
C GLU A 565 13.66 3.81 0.32
N PRO A 566 12.87 2.76 0.05
CA PRO A 566 12.94 2.03 -1.22
C PRO A 566 12.26 2.77 -2.38
N PHE A 567 11.17 3.48 -2.13
CA PHE A 567 10.27 4.05 -3.14
C PHE A 567 10.01 5.52 -2.86
N LYS A 568 10.43 6.40 -3.78
CA LYS A 568 10.24 7.87 -3.63
C LYS A 568 8.77 8.24 -3.67
N LYS A 569 8.06 7.76 -4.70
CA LYS A 569 6.64 8.02 -4.92
C LYS A 569 5.86 6.72 -5.02
N LEU A 570 4.69 6.69 -4.41
CA LEU A 570 3.75 5.57 -4.46
C LEU A 570 2.42 6.03 -5.07
N PHE A 571 1.88 5.24 -5.97
CA PHE A 571 0.51 5.37 -6.45
C PHE A 571 -0.26 4.06 -6.21
N ASN A 572 -1.43 4.16 -5.58
CA ASN A 572 -2.30 3.00 -5.37
C ASN A 572 -3.48 3.06 -6.33
N GLN A 573 -3.57 2.07 -7.22
CA GLN A 573 -4.74 1.89 -8.06
C GLN A 573 -5.88 1.22 -7.28
N GLY A 574 -7.12 1.62 -7.62
CA GLY A 574 -8.31 0.91 -7.16
C GLY A 574 -8.50 -0.43 -7.88
N MET A 575 -9.29 -1.31 -7.30
CA MET A 575 -9.59 -2.62 -7.87
C MET A 575 -10.63 -2.52 -8.99
N ILE A 576 -10.47 -3.34 -10.03
CA ILE A 576 -11.55 -3.64 -10.97
C ILE A 576 -12.37 -4.79 -10.40
N THR A 577 -13.63 -4.55 -10.15
CA THR A 577 -14.58 -5.53 -9.63
C THR A 577 -15.46 -6.07 -10.76
N GLY A 578 -16.02 -7.25 -10.56
CA GLY A 578 -17.10 -7.76 -11.39
C GLY A 578 -18.44 -7.11 -11.01
N LYS A 579 -19.52 -7.59 -11.60
CA LYS A 579 -20.89 -7.11 -11.34
C LYS A 579 -21.22 -7.07 -9.84
N ASN A 580 -21.91 -6.02 -9.43
CA ASN A 580 -22.31 -5.73 -8.05
C ASN A 580 -21.13 -5.48 -7.08
N GLY A 581 -20.02 -4.96 -7.58
CA GLY A 581 -18.84 -4.64 -6.76
C GLY A 581 -18.11 -5.86 -6.19
N ILE A 582 -18.38 -7.06 -6.71
CA ILE A 582 -17.75 -8.30 -6.22
C ILE A 582 -16.36 -8.42 -6.81
N LYS A 583 -15.34 -8.58 -5.94
CA LYS A 583 -13.96 -8.83 -6.37
C LYS A 583 -13.92 -10.01 -7.36
N MET A 584 -13.28 -9.80 -8.51
CA MET A 584 -13.04 -10.85 -9.48
C MET A 584 -12.24 -11.98 -8.88
N SER A 585 -12.72 -13.19 -9.01
CA SER A 585 -11.95 -14.38 -8.64
C SER A 585 -12.39 -15.59 -9.48
N LYS A 586 -11.44 -16.47 -9.79
CA LYS A 586 -11.69 -17.68 -10.57
C LYS A 586 -12.65 -18.63 -9.85
N SER A 587 -12.62 -18.67 -8.53
CA SER A 587 -13.53 -19.49 -7.72
C SER A 587 -14.98 -19.04 -7.82
N LYS A 588 -15.23 -17.77 -8.14
CA LYS A 588 -16.57 -17.20 -8.33
C LYS A 588 -17.04 -17.20 -9.78
N GLY A 589 -16.15 -17.56 -10.73
CA GLY A 589 -16.48 -17.59 -12.15
C GLY A 589 -16.80 -16.21 -12.77
N ASN A 590 -16.39 -15.12 -12.14
CA ASN A 590 -16.68 -13.75 -12.55
C ASN A 590 -15.47 -13.00 -13.14
N VAL A 591 -14.49 -13.75 -13.63
CA VAL A 591 -13.25 -13.21 -14.20
C VAL A 591 -13.44 -12.87 -15.67
N VAL A 592 -12.97 -11.70 -16.10
CA VAL A 592 -12.93 -11.29 -17.51
C VAL A 592 -11.50 -11.47 -18.02
N SER A 593 -11.37 -12.27 -19.10
CA SER A 593 -10.07 -12.54 -19.73
C SER A 593 -9.65 -11.38 -20.65
N PRO A 594 -8.43 -10.84 -20.49
CA PRO A 594 -7.90 -9.86 -21.42
C PRO A 594 -7.69 -10.42 -22.84
N ASP A 595 -7.42 -11.73 -22.99
CA ASP A 595 -7.12 -12.36 -24.29
C ASP A 595 -8.27 -12.20 -25.28
N ASP A 596 -9.53 -12.36 -24.84
CA ASP A 596 -10.69 -12.20 -25.71
C ASP A 596 -10.88 -10.74 -26.13
N LEU A 597 -10.66 -9.80 -25.21
CA LEU A 597 -10.80 -8.37 -25.48
C LEU A 597 -9.71 -7.85 -26.44
N VAL A 598 -8.47 -8.29 -26.26
CA VAL A 598 -7.37 -7.95 -27.18
C VAL A 598 -7.66 -8.52 -28.58
N ARG A 599 -8.14 -9.76 -28.67
CA ARG A 599 -8.48 -10.36 -29.96
C ARG A 599 -9.57 -9.58 -30.71
N ASP A 600 -10.60 -9.12 -30.01
CA ASP A 600 -11.79 -8.53 -30.59
C ASP A 600 -11.68 -7.01 -30.78
N TYR A 601 -11.01 -6.29 -29.88
CA TYR A 601 -10.92 -4.83 -29.85
C TYR A 601 -9.50 -4.27 -30.02
N GLY A 602 -8.48 -5.10 -29.83
CA GLY A 602 -7.08 -4.69 -29.83
C GLY A 602 -6.56 -4.25 -28.44
N CYS A 603 -5.25 -4.29 -28.33
CA CYS A 603 -4.53 -3.92 -27.12
C CYS A 603 -4.75 -2.45 -26.75
N ASP A 604 -4.61 -1.52 -27.72
CA ASP A 604 -4.76 -0.09 -27.47
C ASP A 604 -6.16 0.27 -26.95
N SER A 605 -7.22 -0.41 -27.42
CA SER A 605 -8.58 -0.21 -26.93
C SER A 605 -8.73 -0.66 -25.49
N LEU A 606 -8.17 -1.83 -25.13
CA LEU A 606 -8.23 -2.34 -23.78
C LEU A 606 -7.41 -1.46 -22.81
N ARG A 607 -6.20 -1.07 -23.19
CA ARG A 607 -5.36 -0.13 -22.40
C ARG A 607 -6.12 1.15 -22.06
N MET A 608 -6.69 1.79 -23.05
CA MET A 608 -7.45 3.03 -22.85
C MET A 608 -8.72 2.80 -22.01
N TYR A 609 -9.39 1.66 -22.18
CA TYR A 609 -10.60 1.36 -21.42
C TYR A 609 -10.29 1.11 -19.94
N GLU A 610 -9.21 0.41 -19.61
CA GLU A 610 -8.72 0.20 -18.23
C GLU A 610 -8.52 1.53 -17.48
N LEU A 611 -8.12 2.58 -18.21
CA LEU A 611 -7.95 3.91 -17.66
C LEU A 611 -9.24 4.72 -17.61
N PHE A 612 -10.16 4.46 -18.54
CA PHE A 612 -11.40 5.23 -18.70
C PHE A 612 -12.52 4.80 -17.75
N VAL A 613 -12.49 3.56 -17.27
CA VAL A 613 -13.58 2.95 -16.47
C VAL A 613 -13.89 3.70 -15.17
N GLY A 614 -12.97 4.52 -14.66
CA GLY A 614 -13.16 5.35 -13.47
C GLY A 614 -11.84 6.00 -13.00
N PRO A 615 -11.89 6.86 -11.98
CA PRO A 615 -10.69 7.42 -11.38
C PRO A 615 -9.73 6.31 -10.99
N PRO A 616 -8.43 6.41 -11.34
CA PRO A 616 -7.50 5.28 -11.18
C PRO A 616 -7.27 4.86 -9.73
N GLU A 617 -7.44 5.75 -8.76
CA GLU A 617 -7.30 5.49 -7.32
C GLU A 617 -8.55 4.87 -6.68
N LEU A 618 -9.69 4.83 -7.40
CA LEU A 618 -10.95 4.27 -6.90
C LEU A 618 -11.26 2.92 -7.52
N ASP A 619 -11.98 2.10 -6.75
CA ASP A 619 -12.54 0.85 -7.28
C ASP A 619 -13.57 1.15 -8.36
N ALA A 620 -13.62 0.32 -9.40
CA ALA A 620 -14.55 0.46 -10.49
C ALA A 620 -15.14 -0.90 -10.89
N GLU A 621 -16.43 -0.89 -11.24
CA GLU A 621 -17.12 -2.07 -11.77
C GLU A 621 -16.86 -2.19 -13.28
N TRP A 622 -16.48 -3.39 -13.72
CA TRP A 622 -16.25 -3.68 -15.12
C TRP A 622 -17.58 -3.79 -15.90
N ASP A 623 -17.69 -3.06 -17.01
CA ASP A 623 -18.79 -3.17 -17.99
C ASP A 623 -18.22 -3.57 -19.36
N ASP A 624 -18.57 -4.77 -19.82
CA ASP A 624 -18.11 -5.33 -21.10
C ASP A 624 -18.46 -4.45 -22.32
N ARG A 625 -19.46 -3.57 -22.20
CA ARG A 625 -19.90 -2.69 -23.28
C ARG A 625 -19.10 -1.39 -23.38
N GLY A 626 -18.39 -1.01 -22.32
CA GLY A 626 -17.68 0.25 -22.27
C GLY A 626 -16.51 0.32 -23.26
N ILE A 627 -15.86 -0.80 -23.53
CA ILE A 627 -14.75 -0.91 -24.48
C ILE A 627 -15.17 -0.57 -25.92
N ASP A 628 -16.42 -0.83 -26.32
CA ASP A 628 -16.97 -0.44 -27.63
C ASP A 628 -16.84 1.07 -27.89
N GLY A 629 -17.05 1.88 -26.84
CA GLY A 629 -16.93 3.32 -26.92
C GLY A 629 -15.51 3.77 -27.27
N VAL A 630 -14.54 3.15 -26.61
CA VAL A 630 -13.10 3.42 -26.83
C VAL A 630 -12.65 2.92 -28.21
N TYR A 631 -13.07 1.73 -28.62
CA TYR A 631 -12.78 1.20 -29.96
C TYR A 631 -13.32 2.12 -31.07
N ARG A 632 -14.58 2.58 -30.93
CA ARG A 632 -15.14 3.54 -31.89
C ARG A 632 -14.41 4.88 -31.85
N PHE A 633 -13.95 5.35 -30.71
CA PHE A 633 -13.13 6.53 -30.61
C PHE A 633 -11.81 6.37 -31.40
N LEU A 634 -11.06 5.27 -31.25
CA LEU A 634 -9.85 5.01 -32.00
C LEU A 634 -10.10 4.93 -33.51
N ASN A 635 -11.19 4.34 -33.95
CA ASN A 635 -11.60 4.38 -35.37
C ASN A 635 -11.82 5.81 -35.87
N ARG A 636 -12.39 6.69 -35.05
CA ARG A 636 -12.60 8.11 -35.42
C ARG A 636 -11.30 8.87 -35.49
N VAL A 637 -10.36 8.59 -34.57
CA VAL A 637 -9.00 9.17 -34.63
C VAL A 637 -8.30 8.74 -35.91
N TRP A 638 -8.35 7.45 -36.22
CA TRP A 638 -7.80 6.92 -37.47
C TRP A 638 -8.37 7.65 -38.69
N ASN A 639 -9.68 7.75 -38.80
CA ASN A 639 -10.31 8.41 -39.93
C ASN A 639 -9.94 9.88 -40.00
N LEU A 640 -9.92 10.61 -38.89
CA LEU A 640 -9.50 12.01 -38.85
C LEU A 640 -8.10 12.17 -39.46
N VAL A 641 -7.14 11.36 -39.05
CA VAL A 641 -5.76 11.49 -39.54
C VAL A 641 -5.66 11.04 -41.02
N MET A 642 -6.27 9.89 -41.36
CA MET A 642 -6.20 9.38 -42.73
C MET A 642 -6.87 10.29 -43.76
N ASP A 643 -7.94 10.97 -43.41
CA ASP A 643 -8.64 11.90 -44.26
C ASP A 643 -7.88 13.24 -44.43
N ASN A 644 -6.97 13.58 -43.50
CA ASN A 644 -6.28 14.89 -43.46
C ASN A 644 -4.76 14.80 -43.67
N LYS A 645 -4.12 13.62 -43.65
CA LYS A 645 -2.67 13.44 -43.71
C LYS A 645 -1.99 14.06 -44.95
N ASP A 646 -2.72 14.12 -46.07
CA ASP A 646 -2.24 14.63 -47.34
C ASP A 646 -2.78 16.03 -47.64
N ALA A 647 -3.52 16.64 -46.68
CA ALA A 647 -4.12 17.98 -46.85
C ALA A 647 -3.03 19.08 -46.71
N ASP A 648 -2.93 19.93 -47.73
CA ASP A 648 -2.06 21.10 -47.65
C ASP A 648 -2.76 22.28 -46.96
N VAL A 649 -2.97 22.11 -45.66
CA VAL A 649 -3.64 23.09 -44.78
C VAL A 649 -2.63 23.76 -43.88
N LYS A 650 -2.59 25.10 -43.91
CA LYS A 650 -1.77 25.89 -42.99
C LYS A 650 -2.50 26.03 -41.66
N ALA A 651 -1.74 25.98 -40.56
CA ALA A 651 -2.26 26.18 -39.22
C ALA A 651 -3.01 27.54 -39.09
N THR A 652 -4.28 27.50 -38.81
CA THR A 652 -5.08 28.67 -38.44
C THR A 652 -4.88 29.01 -36.97
N LYS A 653 -5.24 30.25 -36.60
CA LYS A 653 -5.19 30.69 -35.19
C LYS A 653 -6.00 29.75 -34.28
N GLU A 654 -7.15 29.26 -34.76
CA GLU A 654 -7.98 28.29 -34.03
C GLU A 654 -7.27 26.94 -33.84
N MET A 655 -6.57 26.43 -34.86
CA MET A 655 -5.80 25.19 -34.78
C MET A 655 -4.66 25.33 -33.77
N ILE A 656 -3.89 26.43 -33.83
CA ILE A 656 -2.79 26.72 -32.90
C ILE A 656 -3.30 26.76 -31.46
N LYS A 657 -4.42 27.45 -31.22
CA LYS A 657 -5.05 27.57 -29.93
C LYS A 657 -5.49 26.20 -29.37
N ILE A 658 -6.21 25.41 -30.17
CA ILE A 658 -6.67 24.07 -29.76
C ILE A 658 -5.49 23.14 -29.50
N ARG A 659 -4.46 23.19 -30.32
CA ARG A 659 -3.23 22.42 -30.11
C ARG A 659 -2.60 22.73 -28.75
N ASN A 660 -2.40 24.00 -28.41
CA ASN A 660 -1.82 24.40 -27.12
C ASN A 660 -2.73 24.04 -25.93
N LYS A 661 -4.04 24.27 -26.04
CA LYS A 661 -5.00 23.83 -25.01
C LYS A 661 -5.00 22.32 -24.81
N MET A 662 -4.90 21.55 -25.87
CA MET A 662 -4.85 20.09 -25.82
C MET A 662 -3.58 19.61 -25.08
N VAL A 663 -2.42 20.19 -25.40
CA VAL A 663 -1.17 19.85 -24.69
C VAL A 663 -1.28 20.18 -23.20
N TYR A 664 -1.74 21.38 -22.88
CA TYR A 664 -1.92 21.83 -21.49
C TYR A 664 -2.86 20.92 -20.71
N ASP A 665 -4.07 20.67 -21.23
CA ASP A 665 -5.09 19.88 -20.54
C ASP A 665 -4.66 18.44 -20.34
N ILE A 666 -4.11 17.79 -21.37
CA ILE A 666 -3.65 16.39 -21.29
C ILE A 666 -2.48 16.27 -20.32
N THR A 667 -1.50 17.18 -20.39
CA THR A 667 -0.35 17.19 -19.49
C THR A 667 -0.79 17.35 -18.03
N THR A 668 -1.61 18.35 -17.75
CA THR A 668 -2.08 18.63 -16.38
C THR A 668 -2.86 17.45 -15.79
N ARG A 669 -3.77 16.87 -16.59
CA ARG A 669 -4.56 15.68 -16.15
C ARG A 669 -3.68 14.46 -15.97
N LEU A 670 -2.69 14.24 -16.83
CA LEU A 670 -1.75 13.14 -16.72
C LEU A 670 -0.87 13.26 -15.47
N GLU A 671 -0.30 14.44 -15.22
CA GLU A 671 0.54 14.69 -14.05
C GLU A 671 -0.21 14.59 -12.72
N SER A 672 -1.50 14.92 -12.73
CA SER A 672 -2.38 14.70 -11.56
C SER A 672 -2.95 13.30 -11.46
N PHE A 673 -2.53 12.36 -12.30
CA PHE A 673 -3.07 11.00 -12.39
C PHE A 673 -4.58 10.91 -12.65
N SER A 674 -5.21 11.96 -13.17
CA SER A 674 -6.61 11.98 -13.57
C SER A 674 -6.83 11.27 -14.92
N LEU A 675 -6.38 10.02 -15.04
CA LEU A 675 -6.22 9.31 -16.31
C LEU A 675 -7.54 9.08 -17.04
N ASN A 676 -8.63 8.87 -16.34
CA ASN A 676 -9.96 8.76 -16.93
C ASN A 676 -10.39 10.05 -17.64
N THR A 677 -10.02 11.21 -17.09
CA THR A 677 -10.30 12.50 -17.71
C THR A 677 -9.36 12.82 -18.86
N VAL A 678 -8.17 12.22 -18.90
CA VAL A 678 -7.30 12.26 -20.09
C VAL A 678 -8.00 11.60 -21.26
N ILE A 679 -8.57 10.40 -21.06
CA ILE A 679 -9.27 9.66 -22.13
C ILE A 679 -10.48 10.45 -22.65
N SER A 680 -11.32 11.00 -21.76
CA SER A 680 -12.43 11.86 -22.18
C SER A 680 -11.94 13.13 -22.88
N GLY A 681 -10.82 13.69 -22.45
CA GLY A 681 -10.18 14.83 -23.11
C GLY A 681 -9.77 14.54 -24.55
N PHE A 682 -9.16 13.36 -24.81
CA PHE A 682 -8.89 12.93 -26.18
C PHE A 682 -10.16 12.84 -27.03
N MET A 683 -11.25 12.32 -26.48
CA MET A 683 -12.54 12.24 -27.19
C MET A 683 -13.08 13.63 -27.53
N GLU A 684 -13.00 14.57 -26.61
CA GLU A 684 -13.41 15.98 -26.80
C GLU A 684 -12.55 16.66 -27.87
N TYR A 685 -11.23 16.54 -27.80
CA TYR A 685 -10.32 17.16 -28.77
C TYR A 685 -10.45 16.55 -30.15
N ASN A 686 -10.64 15.23 -30.26
CA ASN A 686 -10.93 14.59 -31.54
C ASN A 686 -12.19 15.14 -32.19
N ASN A 687 -13.28 15.39 -31.42
CA ASN A 687 -14.50 16.01 -31.94
C ASN A 687 -14.23 17.41 -32.44
N LYS A 688 -13.53 18.25 -31.67
CA LYS A 688 -13.15 19.61 -32.06
C LYS A 688 -12.32 19.62 -33.34
N LEU A 689 -11.36 18.71 -33.49
CA LEU A 689 -10.55 18.62 -34.68
C LEU A 689 -11.35 18.16 -35.91
N ILE A 690 -12.32 17.23 -35.73
CA ILE A 690 -13.25 16.85 -36.80
C ILE A 690 -14.09 18.06 -37.27
N ASP A 691 -14.56 18.89 -36.35
CA ASP A 691 -15.36 20.07 -36.68
C ASP A 691 -14.51 21.16 -37.38
N ILE A 692 -13.27 21.32 -36.93
CA ILE A 692 -12.29 22.19 -37.62
C ILE A 692 -12.01 21.66 -39.02
N ALA A 693 -11.79 20.36 -39.20
CA ALA A 693 -11.53 19.80 -40.52
C ALA A 693 -12.67 20.08 -41.52
N LYS A 694 -13.92 20.02 -41.04
CA LYS A 694 -15.09 20.37 -41.85
C LYS A 694 -15.16 21.86 -42.20
N LYS A 695 -14.82 22.74 -41.25
CA LYS A 695 -14.90 24.20 -41.38
C LYS A 695 -13.77 24.77 -42.22
N GLU A 696 -12.56 24.31 -41.99
CA GLU A 696 -11.32 24.85 -42.57
C GLU A 696 -10.82 24.03 -43.79
N GLY A 697 -11.50 22.93 -44.14
CA GLY A 697 -11.13 22.04 -45.25
C GLY A 697 -9.99 21.06 -44.91
N GLY A 698 -9.67 20.92 -43.64
CA GLY A 698 -8.65 20.00 -43.13
C GLY A 698 -8.07 20.46 -41.80
N VAL A 699 -7.14 19.69 -41.28
CA VAL A 699 -6.32 20.00 -40.08
C VAL A 699 -4.84 19.98 -40.46
N ASP A 700 -4.10 20.99 -39.99
CA ASP A 700 -2.66 21.05 -40.26
C ASP A 700 -1.88 19.87 -39.68
N LYS A 701 -0.78 19.50 -40.36
CA LYS A 701 0.04 18.35 -40.01
C LYS A 701 0.63 18.45 -38.60
N GLU A 702 1.03 19.64 -38.15
CA GLU A 702 1.63 19.80 -36.83
C GLU A 702 0.65 19.51 -35.71
N THR A 703 -0.61 19.94 -35.85
CA THR A 703 -1.69 19.65 -34.90
C THR A 703 -2.00 18.14 -34.84
N LEU A 704 -2.07 17.45 -36.00
CA LEU A 704 -2.26 16.00 -36.06
C LEU A 704 -1.09 15.24 -35.45
N SER A 705 0.14 15.69 -35.71
CA SER A 705 1.37 15.09 -35.14
C SER A 705 1.42 15.26 -33.62
N THR A 706 1.06 16.43 -33.10
CA THR A 706 0.94 16.71 -31.67
C THR A 706 -0.08 15.77 -31.01
N PHE A 707 -1.25 15.58 -31.65
CA PHE A 707 -2.26 14.64 -31.17
C PHE A 707 -1.73 13.21 -31.09
N ALA A 708 -0.99 12.75 -32.11
CA ALA A 708 -0.35 11.42 -32.13
C ALA A 708 0.67 11.25 -30.99
N VAL A 709 1.52 12.27 -30.74
CA VAL A 709 2.49 12.22 -29.64
C VAL A 709 1.81 12.14 -28.27
N LEU A 710 0.76 12.94 -28.03
CA LEU A 710 0.01 12.92 -26.78
C LEU A 710 -0.70 11.56 -26.57
N LEU A 711 -1.16 10.93 -27.64
CA LEU A 711 -1.83 9.64 -27.61
C LEU A 711 -0.86 8.46 -27.36
N ALA A 712 0.43 8.63 -27.67
CA ALA A 712 1.41 7.54 -27.66
C ALA A 712 1.52 6.78 -26.32
N PRO A 713 1.47 7.39 -25.13
CA PRO A 713 1.49 6.64 -23.88
C PRO A 713 0.25 5.72 -23.71
N PHE A 714 -0.88 6.10 -24.26
CA PHE A 714 -2.20 5.46 -24.02
C PHE A 714 -2.50 4.39 -25.08
N ALA A 715 -2.26 4.69 -26.35
CA ALA A 715 -2.49 3.83 -27.51
C ALA A 715 -1.22 3.80 -28.40
N PRO A 716 -0.14 3.10 -27.92
CA PRO A 716 1.17 3.18 -28.54
C PRO A 716 1.24 2.65 -29.98
N HIS A 717 0.49 1.61 -30.30
CA HIS A 717 0.48 1.06 -31.66
C HIS A 717 -0.19 2.00 -32.65
N MET A 718 -1.34 2.55 -32.27
CA MET A 718 -2.04 3.57 -33.06
C MET A 718 -1.16 4.79 -33.27
N ALA A 719 -0.55 5.30 -32.21
CA ALA A 719 0.26 6.51 -32.28
C ALA A 719 1.49 6.35 -33.20
N GLU A 720 2.19 5.21 -33.14
CA GLU A 720 3.30 4.91 -34.04
C GLU A 720 2.84 4.86 -35.51
N GLU A 721 1.68 4.22 -35.77
CA GLU A 721 1.15 4.13 -37.12
C GLU A 721 0.74 5.52 -37.65
N LEU A 722 0.05 6.32 -36.82
CA LEU A 722 -0.31 7.69 -37.19
C LEU A 722 0.91 8.56 -37.46
N TRP A 723 1.95 8.44 -36.63
CA TRP A 723 3.23 9.14 -36.79
C TRP A 723 3.87 8.84 -38.15
N GLN A 724 3.95 7.55 -38.51
CA GLN A 724 4.46 7.13 -39.80
C GLN A 724 3.57 7.59 -40.98
N GLN A 725 2.26 7.48 -40.86
CA GLN A 725 1.30 7.90 -41.88
C GLN A 725 1.35 9.43 -42.14
N LEU A 726 1.71 10.20 -41.11
CA LEU A 726 1.96 11.65 -41.24
C LEU A 726 3.34 11.96 -41.88
N GLY A 727 4.11 10.94 -42.28
CA GLY A 727 5.38 11.10 -43.00
C GLY A 727 6.55 11.48 -42.11
N HIS A 728 6.51 11.13 -40.83
CA HIS A 728 7.66 11.25 -39.94
C HIS A 728 8.52 10.01 -39.98
N GLU A 729 9.83 10.19 -39.80
CA GLU A 729 10.79 9.09 -39.70
C GLU A 729 10.98 8.65 -38.23
N GLY A 730 11.34 7.38 -38.04
CA GLY A 730 11.59 6.80 -36.72
C GLY A 730 10.33 6.61 -35.88
N THR A 731 10.51 6.48 -34.58
CA THR A 731 9.43 6.24 -33.62
C THR A 731 8.84 7.56 -33.08
N VAL A 732 7.54 7.57 -32.80
CA VAL A 732 6.85 8.68 -32.14
C VAL A 732 7.47 9.03 -30.78
N PHE A 733 8.10 8.07 -30.11
CA PHE A 733 8.76 8.27 -28.82
C PHE A 733 10.04 9.11 -28.90
N ASN A 734 10.56 9.37 -30.09
CA ASN A 734 11.68 10.27 -30.30
C ASN A 734 11.23 11.74 -30.46
N ALA A 735 9.95 12.01 -30.67
CA ALA A 735 9.44 13.37 -30.86
C ALA A 735 9.67 14.29 -29.65
N GLY A 736 9.64 13.73 -28.45
CA GLY A 736 9.61 14.50 -27.20
C GLY A 736 8.18 14.90 -26.81
N TRP A 737 7.95 15.08 -25.49
CA TRP A 737 6.66 15.57 -25.03
C TRP A 737 6.45 17.02 -25.49
N PRO A 738 5.32 17.35 -26.11
CA PRO A 738 5.11 18.67 -26.67
C PRO A 738 4.95 19.72 -25.56
N THR A 739 5.42 20.93 -25.85
CA THR A 739 5.24 22.12 -25.00
C THR A 739 4.04 22.93 -25.46
N TYR A 740 3.53 23.80 -24.60
CA TYR A 740 2.43 24.70 -24.89
C TYR A 740 2.81 26.16 -24.63
N ASP A 741 2.14 27.08 -25.34
CA ASP A 741 2.24 28.50 -25.14
C ASP A 741 0.92 29.01 -24.52
N GLU A 742 1.01 29.58 -23.32
CA GLU A 742 -0.14 30.09 -22.58
C GLU A 742 -0.81 31.28 -23.29
N ASP A 743 -0.04 32.13 -23.98
CA ASP A 743 -0.60 33.24 -24.71
C ASP A 743 -1.39 32.78 -25.95
N ALA A 744 -0.93 31.69 -26.58
CA ALA A 744 -1.64 31.10 -27.72
C ALA A 744 -2.98 30.41 -27.31
N MET A 745 -3.18 30.14 -26.04
CA MET A 745 -4.42 29.52 -25.52
C MET A 745 -5.51 30.53 -25.21
N LYS A 746 -5.18 31.80 -25.11
CA LYS A 746 -6.13 32.86 -24.75
C LYS A 746 -7.20 33.03 -25.83
N ASP A 747 -8.43 33.23 -25.37
CA ASP A 747 -9.54 33.60 -26.25
C ASP A 747 -9.37 35.06 -26.62
N ASP A 748 -9.54 35.42 -27.89
CA ASP A 748 -9.57 36.81 -28.32
C ASP A 748 -10.83 37.51 -27.84
N GLU A 749 -11.92 36.74 -27.77
CA GLU A 749 -13.24 37.20 -27.33
C GLU A 749 -13.78 36.23 -26.26
N ILE A 750 -14.49 36.79 -25.31
CA ILE A 750 -15.13 36.06 -24.21
C ILE A 750 -16.63 36.35 -24.20
N GLU A 751 -17.42 35.36 -23.87
CA GLU A 751 -18.84 35.52 -23.60
C GLU A 751 -19.05 35.92 -22.14
N VAL A 752 -19.71 37.05 -21.93
CA VAL A 752 -20.00 37.57 -20.60
C VAL A 752 -21.52 37.65 -20.41
N ALA A 753 -22.01 37.02 -19.35
CA ALA A 753 -23.43 37.09 -19.02
C ALA A 753 -23.81 38.47 -18.51
N VAL A 754 -24.84 39.07 -19.13
CA VAL A 754 -25.40 40.36 -18.73
C VAL A 754 -26.60 40.13 -17.83
N GLN A 755 -26.52 40.69 -16.65
CA GLN A 755 -27.54 40.57 -15.61
C GLN A 755 -28.19 41.93 -15.35
N ILE A 756 -29.49 41.91 -15.10
CA ILE A 756 -30.23 43.06 -14.54
C ILE A 756 -30.76 42.62 -13.17
N ASN A 757 -30.36 43.33 -12.13
CA ASN A 757 -30.71 43.01 -10.74
C ASN A 757 -30.43 41.56 -10.36
N GLY A 758 -29.26 40.99 -10.81
CA GLY A 758 -28.82 39.62 -10.52
C GLY A 758 -29.48 38.53 -11.40
N LYS A 759 -30.36 38.86 -12.32
CA LYS A 759 -30.94 37.88 -13.25
C LYS A 759 -30.36 38.05 -14.65
N THR A 760 -29.79 36.98 -15.22
CA THR A 760 -29.25 36.96 -16.58
C THR A 760 -30.33 37.31 -17.61
N ARG A 761 -30.03 38.27 -18.49
CA ARG A 761 -30.94 38.81 -19.50
C ARG A 761 -30.41 38.69 -20.92
N ALA A 762 -29.08 38.67 -21.07
CA ALA A 762 -28.39 38.48 -22.33
C ALA A 762 -26.99 37.87 -22.07
N VAL A 763 -26.34 37.50 -23.16
CA VAL A 763 -24.89 37.17 -23.20
C VAL A 763 -24.30 38.06 -24.29
N VAL A 764 -23.14 38.65 -24.00
CA VAL A 764 -22.41 39.48 -24.97
C VAL A 764 -21.03 38.89 -25.21
N THR A 765 -20.60 38.90 -26.46
CA THR A 765 -19.23 38.58 -26.84
C THR A 765 -18.44 39.87 -26.84
N VAL A 766 -17.37 39.91 -26.07
CA VAL A 766 -16.48 41.09 -25.96
C VAL A 766 -15.00 40.62 -26.05
N PRO A 767 -14.07 41.50 -26.47
CA PRO A 767 -12.65 41.17 -26.42
C PRO A 767 -12.23 40.69 -25.02
N ALA A 768 -11.33 39.73 -24.95
CA ALA A 768 -10.90 39.15 -23.66
C ALA A 768 -10.20 40.19 -22.76
N ASP A 769 -9.54 41.16 -23.34
CA ASP A 769 -8.86 42.28 -22.70
C ASP A 769 -9.72 43.55 -22.59
N VAL A 770 -11.05 43.43 -22.83
CA VAL A 770 -12.00 44.53 -22.80
C VAL A 770 -11.92 45.34 -21.51
N SER A 771 -11.86 46.66 -21.64
CA SER A 771 -11.92 47.52 -20.47
C SER A 771 -13.26 47.37 -19.73
N LYS A 772 -13.26 47.69 -18.44
CA LYS A 772 -14.49 47.66 -17.63
C LYS A 772 -15.59 48.53 -18.25
N ASP A 773 -15.21 49.67 -18.73
CA ASP A 773 -16.18 50.65 -19.26
C ASP A 773 -16.76 50.19 -20.61
N ASP A 774 -15.94 49.61 -21.49
CA ASP A 774 -16.39 49.05 -22.76
C ASP A 774 -17.22 47.78 -22.55
N ALA A 775 -16.85 46.90 -21.61
CA ALA A 775 -17.66 45.76 -21.27
C ALA A 775 -19.05 46.15 -20.75
N ILE A 776 -19.12 47.13 -19.86
CA ILE A 776 -20.37 47.62 -19.32
C ILE A 776 -21.21 48.27 -20.45
N LYS A 777 -20.56 48.99 -21.34
CA LYS A 777 -21.21 49.60 -22.51
C LYS A 777 -21.84 48.51 -23.40
N ALA A 778 -21.09 47.51 -23.80
CA ALA A 778 -21.58 46.39 -24.59
C ALA A 778 -22.75 45.65 -23.88
N GLY A 779 -22.59 45.43 -22.56
CA GLY A 779 -23.64 44.83 -21.75
C GLY A 779 -24.94 45.64 -21.71
N LYS A 780 -24.86 46.98 -21.63
CA LYS A 780 -26.01 47.89 -21.67
C LYS A 780 -26.69 47.87 -23.02
N GLU A 781 -25.94 47.89 -24.09
CA GLU A 781 -26.44 47.79 -25.45
C GLU A 781 -27.23 46.49 -25.67
N ALA A 782 -26.72 45.38 -25.18
CA ALA A 782 -27.37 44.06 -25.33
C ALA A 782 -28.67 43.88 -24.55
N VAL A 783 -28.95 44.70 -23.56
CA VAL A 783 -30.17 44.68 -22.75
C VAL A 783 -30.92 46.00 -22.77
N ALA A 784 -30.68 46.88 -23.76
CA ALA A 784 -31.23 48.21 -23.83
C ALA A 784 -32.77 48.25 -23.76
N ASP A 785 -33.45 47.25 -24.35
CA ASP A 785 -34.89 47.04 -24.31
C ASP A 785 -35.44 46.67 -22.93
N LYS A 786 -34.59 46.24 -22.03
CA LYS A 786 -34.92 45.76 -20.66
C LYS A 786 -34.48 46.75 -19.57
N LEU A 787 -33.80 47.83 -19.94
CA LEU A 787 -33.39 48.90 -19.04
C LEU A 787 -34.49 49.92 -18.90
N THR A 788 -35.44 49.67 -18.02
CA THR A 788 -36.65 50.53 -17.83
C THR A 788 -36.55 51.45 -16.62
N GLY A 789 -35.54 51.26 -15.75
CA GLY A 789 -35.38 52.02 -14.52
C GLY A 789 -34.12 52.90 -14.52
N THR A 790 -33.90 53.61 -13.42
CA THR A 790 -32.68 54.40 -13.22
C THR A 790 -31.56 53.47 -12.78
N ILE A 791 -30.43 53.46 -13.50
CA ILE A 791 -29.24 52.64 -13.14
C ILE A 791 -28.61 53.24 -11.89
N VAL A 792 -28.48 52.37 -10.87
CA VAL A 792 -27.93 52.74 -9.54
C VAL A 792 -26.50 52.26 -9.38
N LYS A 793 -26.16 51.10 -9.99
CA LYS A 793 -24.83 50.50 -9.88
C LYS A 793 -24.53 49.60 -11.09
N GLU A 794 -23.27 49.62 -11.51
CA GLU A 794 -22.76 48.80 -12.61
C GLU A 794 -21.56 48.03 -12.11
N ILE A 795 -21.62 46.69 -12.26
CA ILE A 795 -20.58 45.76 -11.77
C ILE A 795 -20.11 44.94 -12.96
N TYR A 796 -18.81 44.95 -13.19
CA TYR A 796 -18.16 44.04 -14.13
C TYR A 796 -17.21 43.14 -13.37
N VAL A 797 -17.39 41.84 -13.51
CA VAL A 797 -16.43 40.81 -13.08
C VAL A 797 -15.80 40.21 -14.32
N PRO A 798 -14.51 40.50 -14.59
CA PRO A 798 -13.86 40.08 -15.82
C PRO A 798 -14.08 38.61 -16.15
N GLY A 799 -14.47 38.32 -17.39
CA GLY A 799 -14.70 36.96 -17.88
C GLY A 799 -15.92 36.24 -17.29
N ARG A 800 -16.76 36.92 -16.47
CA ARG A 800 -17.88 36.22 -15.79
C ARG A 800 -19.22 36.91 -15.99
N ILE A 801 -19.37 38.12 -15.49
CA ILE A 801 -20.67 38.79 -15.50
C ILE A 801 -20.54 40.31 -15.63
N ILE A 802 -21.54 40.91 -16.30
CA ILE A 802 -21.87 42.32 -16.21
C ILE A 802 -23.21 42.40 -15.48
N ASN A 803 -23.28 43.02 -14.32
CA ASN A 803 -24.54 43.17 -13.60
C ASN A 803 -24.92 44.64 -13.48
N ILE A 804 -26.07 45.01 -14.08
CA ILE A 804 -26.65 46.34 -14.06
C ILE A 804 -27.77 46.36 -13.02
N VAL A 805 -27.56 47.16 -11.98
CA VAL A 805 -28.57 47.33 -10.94
C VAL A 805 -29.40 48.59 -11.27
N GLN A 806 -30.68 48.40 -11.46
CA GLN A 806 -31.65 49.48 -11.73
C GLN A 806 -32.79 49.47 -10.69
N LYS A 807 -33.30 50.67 -10.40
CA LYS A 807 -34.48 50.91 -9.59
C LYS A 807 -35.61 51.43 -10.46
#